data_19a605a3da4cb0ada04cb4d0b2f1583d
#
_entry.id   19a605a3da4cb0ada04cb4d0b2f1583d
#
_cell.length_a   1.000
_cell.length_b   1.000
_cell.length_c   1.000
_cell.angle_alpha   90.00
_cell.angle_beta   90.00
_cell.angle_gamma   90.00
#
_symmetry.space_group_name_H-M   'P 1'
#
loop_
_entity.id
_entity.type
_entity.pdbx_description
1 polymer ?
#
loop_
_entity_poly.entity_id
_entity_poly.type
_entity_poly.pdbx_seq_one_letter_code
_entity_poly.pdbx_strand_id
1 'polypeptide(L)'
;MSIRKSSRTALLIASALMMPSAAFAQTADPTPDDADDQADRVDDFAQEPGQPEATEEPEISIPGGTIVVTGRRVRDPVRSSSQVLSVLSTEDIARTGEGDIAGALSRVTGLSVVGNGNVFVRGLGDRYSLALLNGLPLPSPQPLSRVVPLDIFPTNIVASSLVQKTYSANFPGEFGGGVINLTTRAVPDEPFLRISGGVSGDTETTFSNGLDYYGSDFDWFGFDDGTRDAPPALQDFFDSGLRISDPAVDQQEIVKQLGNPNLILLQKIGSQRPNFSGGLTAGMSFEVGDGNRLGIIATASLSNSLRNRNIISQNPRSADLALDRDARNFVTDNRILANALLSFGLETDDHQFRFTNLFIRDTLKQSSLGFARLLIDEDDLVTQKTAWFERQLFDTQFVGEMEFGDISLDLRAGYAQTKRNAPYEYEFEYVRTNLANQPLGDTFINLLDRQRGSASVVFSELTEDLYYAGTDFSVPVASWATLTTGLAYQLNDRLSERREFLIDGDNIPPGVGALRPDLLLGDAVIDFYSIGLTEPTQADPAFAADLDVMAVYGKFLVEPVFGVSLDIGARYENAVQTVQTVQRLNEPFVSLANTRIANDYLLPAATLTYELTDDLQFRAAVSKTIARPQFRELIFQPFTDPENQRQYIGNPGLSDTRLLNAEARVEYYLGRGNKVSVAGFYKDLESPIEPYVSIGADTSFTTRFANAPAAQLYGGEIEFQYDYDLVDIGGFFATKQAILIANYTYTQSQLKVRPGDTTRIFTAGVGPLETDAALFFNDGDRLAGQSDHIANLQFGIEDLDKLQQLTVLLTYESERVTRRGTAGLPDIVENPGLRVDLVARQEVKLAGQTFEFKAEARNLFGRDNFEFQQVGDNRIEINTYDVGQSFSFSVAAEF
;
A
#
# COMPACT_ATOMS: atom_id res chain seq x y z
N MET A 1 -31.34 21.35 -4.90
CA MET A 1 -30.47 22.31 -5.55
C MET A 1 -29.63 21.50 -6.54
N SER A 2 -29.85 21.73 -7.81
CA SER A 2 -29.47 20.85 -8.94
C SER A 2 -27.94 20.83 -9.10
N ILE A 3 -27.31 19.68 -8.93
CA ILE A 3 -25.90 19.45 -9.31
C ILE A 3 -25.92 18.77 -10.68
N ARG A 4 -25.45 19.51 -11.66
CA ARG A 4 -25.33 19.07 -13.05
C ARG A 4 -24.24 18.01 -13.20
N LYS A 5 -24.62 16.87 -13.78
CA LYS A 5 -23.71 15.84 -14.32
C LYS A 5 -22.71 16.46 -15.30
N SER A 6 -21.42 16.23 -15.07
CA SER A 6 -20.38 16.40 -16.09
C SER A 6 -19.68 15.07 -16.37
N SER A 7 -20.38 14.21 -17.09
CA SER A 7 -19.80 13.03 -17.74
C SER A 7 -19.37 13.40 -19.18
N ARG A 8 -18.21 14.05 -19.32
CA ARG A 8 -17.52 14.25 -20.61
C ARG A 8 -16.07 14.67 -20.37
N THR A 9 -15.22 13.78 -19.90
CA THR A 9 -13.76 14.03 -19.91
C THR A 9 -12.91 12.76 -20.09
N ALA A 10 -13.50 11.60 -20.33
CA ALA A 10 -12.76 10.36 -20.52
C ALA A 10 -12.34 10.08 -21.98
N LEU A 11 -12.61 10.99 -22.93
CA LEU A 11 -12.38 10.73 -24.35
C LEU A 11 -11.24 11.54 -25.00
N LEU A 12 -10.38 12.19 -24.25
CA LEU A 12 -9.33 13.06 -24.81
C LEU A 12 -7.89 12.54 -24.67
N ILE A 13 -7.66 11.39 -24.04
CA ILE A 13 -6.31 10.82 -23.90
C ILE A 13 -6.01 9.72 -24.95
N ALA A 14 -7.01 9.16 -25.60
CA ALA A 14 -6.83 8.13 -26.62
C ALA A 14 -6.54 8.66 -28.04
N SER A 15 -6.64 9.96 -28.28
CA SER A 15 -6.48 10.55 -29.63
C SER A 15 -5.11 11.18 -29.93
N ALA A 16 -4.16 11.12 -29.01
CA ALA A 16 -2.82 11.70 -29.19
C ALA A 16 -1.77 10.72 -29.75
N LEU A 17 -2.13 9.48 -30.06
CA LEU A 17 -1.19 8.43 -30.51
C LEU A 17 -1.29 8.08 -32.00
N MET A 18 -2.02 8.86 -32.81
CA MET A 18 -2.02 8.68 -34.26
C MET A 18 -1.74 9.99 -34.99
N MET A 19 -0.48 10.25 -35.27
CA MET A 19 -0.09 11.15 -36.36
C MET A 19 0.89 10.46 -37.33
N PRO A 20 0.69 10.60 -38.62
CA PRO A 20 1.47 9.87 -39.64
C PRO A 20 2.83 10.52 -39.90
N SER A 21 3.81 9.66 -40.14
CA SER A 21 5.14 9.99 -40.61
C SER A 21 5.11 10.77 -41.95
N ALA A 22 5.66 11.96 -41.95
CA ALA A 22 6.02 12.67 -43.20
C ALA A 22 7.55 12.62 -43.38
N ALA A 23 7.94 11.99 -44.44
CA ALA A 23 9.31 11.90 -44.92
C ALA A 23 9.85 13.27 -45.36
N PHE A 24 11.08 13.61 -44.97
CA PHE A 24 11.87 14.62 -45.67
C PHE A 24 13.14 14.00 -46.21
N ALA A 25 13.32 14.27 -47.51
CA ALA A 25 14.37 13.75 -48.37
C ALA A 25 15.68 14.51 -48.20
N GLN A 26 16.75 13.76 -48.44
CA GLN A 26 18.13 14.18 -48.61
C GLN A 26 18.35 15.36 -49.56
N THR A 27 19.35 16.21 -49.29
CA THR A 27 20.21 16.75 -50.31
C THR A 27 21.67 16.83 -49.82
N ALA A 28 22.56 16.53 -50.78
CA ALA A 28 23.92 16.15 -50.67
C ALA A 28 24.92 17.28 -50.44
N ASP A 29 26.07 16.84 -49.99
CA ASP A 29 27.45 17.39 -50.04
C ASP A 29 27.79 18.41 -51.14
N PRO A 30 28.86 19.21 -50.99
CA PRO A 30 30.20 18.69 -51.21
C PRO A 30 31.37 19.30 -50.37
N THR A 31 32.39 18.49 -50.15
CA THR A 31 33.78 18.83 -49.94
C THR A 31 34.47 19.47 -51.17
N PRO A 32 35.76 19.93 -51.24
CA PRO A 32 36.90 19.61 -50.33
C PRO A 32 37.99 20.73 -50.18
N ASP A 33 39.15 20.32 -49.56
CA ASP A 33 40.54 20.76 -49.66
C ASP A 33 40.97 22.02 -48.89
N ASP A 34 42.07 22.12 -48.27
CA ASP A 34 43.47 21.65 -48.40
C ASP A 34 44.31 22.06 -47.17
N ALA A 35 45.12 21.14 -46.70
CA ALA A 35 46.59 21.13 -46.51
C ALA A 35 47.30 22.08 -45.51
N ASP A 36 48.19 21.42 -44.77
CA ASP A 36 49.58 21.76 -44.29
C ASP A 36 49.72 22.74 -43.11
N ASP A 37 50.42 22.45 -42.07
CA ASP A 37 51.81 21.97 -41.88
C ASP A 37 52.24 21.99 -40.40
N GLN A 38 52.90 20.92 -39.99
CA GLN A 38 54.06 20.85 -39.08
C GLN A 38 54.00 21.25 -37.56
N ALA A 39 54.27 20.28 -36.81
CA ALA A 39 55.53 20.04 -36.05
C ALA A 39 55.42 19.99 -34.52
N ASP A 40 55.75 18.83 -34.02
CA ASP A 40 56.53 18.48 -32.81
C ASP A 40 56.23 19.27 -31.51
N ARG A 41 55.67 18.52 -30.55
CA ARG A 41 56.34 18.30 -29.25
C ARG A 41 55.76 17.09 -28.52
N VAL A 42 56.61 16.11 -28.32
CA VAL A 42 56.48 15.05 -27.36
C VAL A 42 56.53 15.67 -25.96
N ASP A 43 55.42 15.47 -25.17
CA ASP A 43 55.49 15.47 -23.72
C ASP A 43 54.67 14.29 -23.23
N ASP A 44 55.42 13.38 -22.64
CA ASP A 44 55.06 12.17 -21.94
C ASP A 44 54.27 12.57 -20.68
N PHE A 45 52.97 12.39 -20.67
CA PHE A 45 52.18 12.37 -19.44
C PHE A 45 51.48 11.03 -19.31
N ALA A 46 51.93 10.31 -18.28
CA ALA A 46 51.33 9.12 -17.78
C ALA A 46 49.78 9.29 -17.67
N GLN A 47 49.03 8.39 -18.34
CA GLN A 47 47.61 8.20 -18.07
C GLN A 47 47.47 7.76 -16.63
N GLU A 48 46.87 8.61 -15.81
CA GLU A 48 46.30 8.19 -14.54
C GLU A 48 45.21 7.15 -14.85
N PRO A 49 45.08 6.09 -14.05
CA PRO A 49 43.97 5.14 -14.20
C PRO A 49 42.65 5.87 -14.06
N GLY A 50 41.70 5.60 -14.99
CA GLY A 50 40.44 6.25 -15.08
C GLY A 50 39.75 6.35 -13.73
N GLN A 51 39.28 7.54 -13.39
CA GLN A 51 38.37 7.70 -12.27
C GLN A 51 37.17 6.81 -12.53
N PRO A 52 36.70 6.02 -11.55
CA PRO A 52 35.45 5.32 -11.68
C PRO A 52 34.33 6.35 -11.94
N GLU A 53 33.44 6.05 -12.88
CA GLU A 53 32.24 6.83 -13.15
C GLU A 53 31.56 7.16 -11.80
N ALA A 54 31.24 8.44 -11.63
CA ALA A 54 30.56 8.90 -10.44
C ALA A 54 29.23 8.16 -10.36
N THR A 55 29.02 7.38 -9.31
CA THR A 55 27.71 6.82 -9.00
C THR A 55 26.71 7.97 -8.95
N GLU A 56 25.66 7.94 -9.76
CA GLU A 56 24.60 8.95 -9.76
C GLU A 56 24.04 9.07 -8.34
N GLU A 57 24.02 10.30 -7.83
CA GLU A 57 23.41 10.55 -6.52
C GLU A 57 21.90 10.37 -6.60
N PRO A 58 21.28 9.74 -5.59
CA PRO A 58 19.83 9.56 -5.56
C PRO A 58 19.13 10.92 -5.54
N GLU A 59 18.24 11.15 -6.49
CA GLU A 59 17.38 12.33 -6.51
C GLU A 59 16.40 12.26 -5.33
N ILE A 60 16.44 13.25 -4.43
CA ILE A 60 15.65 13.29 -3.19
C ILE A 60 14.96 14.64 -3.10
N SER A 61 13.63 14.66 -2.98
CA SER A 61 12.83 15.85 -2.74
C SER A 61 12.28 15.83 -1.32
N ILE A 62 12.71 16.73 -0.45
CA ILE A 62 12.27 16.84 0.95
C ILE A 62 11.63 18.21 1.18
N PRO A 63 10.37 18.32 1.71
CA PRO A 63 9.76 19.59 2.04
C PRO A 63 10.64 20.42 3.01
N GLY A 64 10.99 21.65 2.63
CA GLY A 64 11.82 22.57 3.44
C GLY A 64 13.18 21.97 3.87
N GLY A 65 13.67 21.00 3.12
CA GLY A 65 14.97 20.36 3.33
C GLY A 65 16.01 20.93 2.37
N THR A 66 16.88 21.80 2.85
CA THR A 66 18.04 22.22 2.07
C THR A 66 19.10 21.14 2.15
N ILE A 67 19.32 20.40 1.08
CA ILE A 67 20.58 19.64 0.90
C ILE A 67 21.59 20.68 0.47
N VAL A 68 22.38 21.21 1.42
CA VAL A 68 23.42 22.21 1.12
C VAL A 68 24.57 21.48 0.39
N VAL A 69 24.56 21.54 -0.92
CA VAL A 69 25.72 21.18 -1.76
C VAL A 69 26.72 22.34 -1.71
N THR A 70 27.49 22.44 -0.65
CA THR A 70 28.64 23.33 -0.64
C THR A 70 29.77 22.68 -1.41
N GLY A 71 30.19 23.24 -2.52
CA GLY A 71 31.18 22.76 -3.45
C GLY A 71 32.54 22.39 -2.88
N ARG A 72 32.60 21.26 -2.19
CA ARG A 72 33.80 20.45 -1.90
C ARG A 72 33.36 19.11 -1.34
N ARG A 73 33.48 18.03 -2.14
CA ARG A 73 33.10 16.65 -1.87
C ARG A 73 31.61 16.52 -1.51
N VAL A 74 30.86 15.95 -2.41
CA VAL A 74 29.50 15.46 -2.16
C VAL A 74 29.53 14.59 -0.92
N ARG A 75 28.92 15.06 0.17
CA ARG A 75 28.70 14.25 1.37
C ARG A 75 27.44 13.44 1.14
N ASP A 76 27.49 12.14 1.43
CA ASP A 76 26.34 11.25 1.47
C ASP A 76 25.12 11.99 2.11
N PRO A 77 23.96 12.09 1.41
CA PRO A 77 22.76 12.78 1.89
C PRO A 77 22.30 12.28 3.27
N VAL A 78 22.46 10.99 3.55
CA VAL A 78 22.14 10.38 4.85
C VAL A 78 23.05 10.95 5.96
N ARG A 79 24.32 11.12 5.67
CA ARG A 79 25.31 11.65 6.60
C ARG A 79 25.17 13.14 6.84
N SER A 80 24.86 13.91 5.80
CA SER A 80 24.74 15.38 5.89
C SER A 80 23.43 15.85 6.54
N SER A 81 22.40 15.00 6.55
CA SER A 81 21.10 15.32 7.17
C SER A 81 21.19 15.40 8.68
N SER A 82 20.46 16.36 9.28
CA SER A 82 20.24 16.42 10.73
C SER A 82 19.31 15.28 11.23
N GLN A 83 18.55 14.65 10.34
CA GLN A 83 17.54 13.63 10.68
C GLN A 83 18.09 12.21 10.48
N VAL A 84 17.44 11.23 11.12
CA VAL A 84 17.72 9.80 10.89
C VAL A 84 16.99 9.36 9.63
N LEU A 85 17.75 9.18 8.56
CA LEU A 85 17.26 8.81 7.24
C LEU A 85 17.77 7.43 6.83
N SER A 86 16.97 6.72 6.03
CA SER A 86 17.40 5.60 5.20
C SER A 86 16.96 5.89 3.76
N VAL A 87 17.87 5.85 2.82
CA VAL A 87 17.60 6.08 1.39
C VAL A 87 17.79 4.78 0.64
N LEU A 88 16.81 4.42 -0.17
CA LEU A 88 16.91 3.37 -1.17
C LEU A 88 17.06 4.04 -2.54
N SER A 89 18.22 3.89 -3.15
CA SER A 89 18.49 4.31 -4.53
C SER A 89 17.82 3.35 -5.54
N THR A 90 17.82 3.74 -6.80
CA THR A 90 17.40 2.87 -7.91
C THR A 90 18.21 1.57 -7.94
N GLU A 91 19.53 1.63 -7.65
CA GLU A 91 20.43 0.48 -7.60
C GLU A 91 20.09 -0.45 -6.43
N ASP A 92 19.82 0.10 -5.24
CA ASP A 92 19.43 -0.69 -4.07
C ASP A 92 18.11 -1.43 -4.32
N ILE A 93 17.12 -0.74 -4.88
CA ILE A 93 15.84 -1.33 -5.27
C ILE A 93 16.06 -2.45 -6.31
N ALA A 94 16.85 -2.17 -7.33
CA ALA A 94 17.15 -3.14 -8.39
C ALA A 94 17.93 -4.35 -7.88
N ARG A 95 18.82 -4.16 -6.89
CA ARG A 95 19.62 -5.22 -6.23
C ARG A 95 18.73 -6.21 -5.48
N THR A 96 17.64 -5.75 -4.87
CA THR A 96 16.69 -6.65 -4.19
C THR A 96 15.79 -7.41 -5.15
N GLY A 97 15.70 -6.94 -6.41
CA GLY A 97 14.85 -7.53 -7.44
C GLY A 97 13.34 -7.32 -7.23
N GLU A 98 12.94 -6.57 -6.21
CA GLU A 98 11.52 -6.38 -5.89
C GLU A 98 10.77 -5.68 -7.03
N GLY A 99 9.53 -6.11 -7.29
CA GLY A 99 8.69 -5.57 -8.35
C GLY A 99 7.93 -4.31 -7.93
N ASP A 100 7.77 -4.09 -6.63
CA ASP A 100 7.06 -2.97 -6.02
C ASP A 100 7.85 -2.36 -4.85
N ILE A 101 7.41 -1.17 -4.44
CA ILE A 101 8.10 -0.40 -3.41
C ILE A 101 7.94 -1.00 -2.02
N ALA A 102 6.79 -1.62 -1.71
CA ALA A 102 6.60 -2.26 -0.41
C ALA A 102 7.63 -3.39 -0.18
N GLY A 103 7.83 -4.24 -1.20
CA GLY A 103 8.84 -5.29 -1.16
C GLY A 103 10.25 -4.73 -0.93
N ALA A 104 10.65 -3.67 -1.67
CA ALA A 104 11.94 -3.03 -1.48
C ALA A 104 12.13 -2.46 -0.07
N LEU A 105 11.09 -1.80 0.47
CA LEU A 105 11.11 -1.21 1.82
C LEU A 105 11.19 -2.26 2.94
N SER A 106 10.73 -3.49 2.73
CA SER A 106 10.84 -4.56 3.71
C SER A 106 12.29 -4.88 4.11
N ARG A 107 13.25 -4.45 3.30
CA ARG A 107 14.70 -4.63 3.52
C ARG A 107 15.32 -3.51 4.34
N VAL A 108 14.61 -2.41 4.56
CA VAL A 108 15.08 -1.27 5.35
C VAL A 108 14.98 -1.59 6.84
N THR A 109 16.00 -1.19 7.60
CA THR A 109 16.07 -1.40 9.06
C THR A 109 14.81 -0.90 9.77
N GLY A 110 14.19 -1.73 10.61
CA GLY A 110 13.02 -1.36 11.39
C GLY A 110 11.71 -1.29 10.61
N LEU A 111 11.66 -1.70 9.35
CA LEU A 111 10.46 -1.78 8.56
C LEU A 111 10.01 -3.24 8.39
N SER A 112 8.69 -3.45 8.36
CA SER A 112 8.06 -4.70 7.97
C SER A 112 6.86 -4.43 7.08
N VAL A 113 6.50 -5.37 6.21
CA VAL A 113 5.33 -5.28 5.34
C VAL A 113 4.26 -6.23 5.84
N VAL A 114 3.07 -5.70 6.08
CA VAL A 114 1.93 -6.44 6.63
C VAL A 114 0.78 -6.42 5.63
N GLY A 115 0.20 -7.58 5.39
CA GLY A 115 -0.87 -7.69 4.38
C GLY A 115 -0.40 -7.26 3.00
N ASN A 116 -1.24 -6.55 2.26
CA ASN A 116 -0.95 -6.12 0.90
C ASN A 116 -0.35 -4.70 0.89
N GLY A 117 0.96 -4.61 1.12
CA GLY A 117 1.72 -3.39 0.92
C GLY A 117 1.66 -2.34 2.04
N ASN A 118 1.08 -2.66 3.20
CA ASN A 118 1.11 -1.76 4.35
C ASN A 118 2.46 -1.82 5.05
N VAL A 119 3.19 -0.71 5.08
CA VAL A 119 4.51 -0.64 5.69
C VAL A 119 4.39 -0.19 7.15
N PHE A 120 4.86 -1.03 8.07
CA PHE A 120 4.94 -0.77 9.50
C PHE A 120 6.36 -0.33 9.85
N VAL A 121 6.48 0.74 10.62
CA VAL A 121 7.77 1.27 11.06
C VAL A 121 7.93 1.00 12.55
N ARG A 122 8.96 0.23 12.92
CA ARG A 122 9.25 -0.18 14.32
C ARG A 122 8.06 -0.87 15.01
N GLY A 123 7.29 -1.64 14.22
CA GLY A 123 6.12 -2.35 14.73
C GLY A 123 4.86 -1.49 14.91
N LEU A 124 4.90 -0.20 14.62
CA LEU A 124 3.70 0.64 14.57
C LEU A 124 3.02 0.52 13.21
N GLY A 125 1.71 0.28 13.24
CA GLY A 125 0.88 0.07 12.06
C GLY A 125 0.83 1.26 11.11
N ASP A 126 0.19 1.05 9.96
CA ASP A 126 0.08 2.03 8.87
C ASP A 126 -0.47 3.39 9.32
N ARG A 127 -1.43 3.45 10.25
CA ARG A 127 -1.99 4.70 10.78
C ARG A 127 -0.96 5.63 11.42
N TYR A 128 0.18 5.07 11.86
CA TYR A 128 1.28 5.81 12.49
C TYR A 128 2.38 6.22 11.51
N SER A 129 2.26 5.85 10.24
CA SER A 129 3.23 6.15 9.19
C SER A 129 2.57 6.97 8.08
N LEU A 130 3.37 7.71 7.33
CA LEU A 130 2.89 8.55 6.23
C LEU A 130 3.62 8.17 4.95
N ALA A 131 2.87 7.98 3.86
CA ALA A 131 3.42 7.78 2.52
C ALA A 131 3.23 9.05 1.69
N LEU A 132 4.32 9.55 1.12
CA LEU A 132 4.36 10.74 0.28
C LEU A 132 4.91 10.39 -1.11
N LEU A 133 4.52 11.15 -2.12
CA LEU A 133 5.15 11.17 -3.44
C LEU A 133 5.63 12.60 -3.70
N ASN A 134 6.94 12.78 -3.94
CA ASN A 134 7.57 14.10 -4.11
C ASN A 134 7.27 15.09 -2.97
N GLY A 135 7.10 14.57 -1.75
CA GLY A 135 6.76 15.37 -0.57
C GLY A 135 5.28 15.70 -0.39
N LEU A 136 4.37 15.20 -1.24
CA LEU A 136 2.93 15.41 -1.15
C LEU A 136 2.22 14.13 -0.67
N PRO A 137 1.16 14.24 0.18
CA PRO A 137 0.39 13.09 0.63
C PRO A 137 -0.43 12.47 -0.52
N LEU A 138 -0.69 11.17 -0.41
CA LEU A 138 -1.50 10.42 -1.37
C LEU A 138 -2.74 9.85 -0.69
N PRO A 139 -3.93 9.91 -1.34
CA PRO A 139 -5.13 9.25 -0.84
C PRO A 139 -5.08 7.75 -1.10
N SER A 140 -5.76 6.97 -0.27
CA SER A 140 -5.78 5.51 -0.38
C SER A 140 -7.04 4.99 -1.08
N PRO A 141 -6.91 4.10 -2.09
CA PRO A 141 -8.05 3.42 -2.68
C PRO A 141 -8.59 2.28 -1.79
N GLN A 142 -7.96 2.01 -0.66
CA GLN A 142 -8.37 0.99 0.29
C GLN A 142 -9.44 1.55 1.24
N PRO A 143 -10.58 0.85 1.43
CA PRO A 143 -11.61 1.32 2.36
C PRO A 143 -11.16 1.35 3.82
N LEU A 144 -10.28 0.42 4.21
CA LEU A 144 -9.83 0.24 5.59
C LEU A 144 -8.61 1.07 5.97
N SER A 145 -7.87 1.60 4.99
CA SER A 145 -6.64 2.35 5.22
C SER A 145 -6.71 3.73 4.59
N ARG A 146 -6.23 4.75 5.31
CA ARG A 146 -6.00 6.09 4.75
C ARG A 146 -4.62 6.18 4.10
N VAL A 147 -3.67 5.41 4.58
CA VAL A 147 -2.34 5.33 3.98
C VAL A 147 -2.40 4.43 2.75
N VAL A 148 -1.90 4.94 1.64
CA VAL A 148 -1.87 4.19 0.39
C VAL A 148 -0.94 2.97 0.51
N PRO A 149 -1.39 1.77 0.12
CA PRO A 149 -0.53 0.59 0.13
C PRO A 149 0.58 0.73 -0.93
N LEU A 150 1.82 0.45 -0.54
CA LEU A 150 2.98 0.71 -1.41
C LEU A 150 3.27 -0.42 -2.42
N ASP A 151 2.53 -1.51 -2.37
CA ASP A 151 2.57 -2.60 -3.35
C ASP A 151 1.91 -2.26 -4.71
N ILE A 152 1.13 -1.15 -4.77
CA ILE A 152 0.58 -0.65 -6.03
C ILE A 152 1.57 0.23 -6.81
N PHE A 153 2.69 0.65 -6.18
CA PHE A 153 3.74 1.45 -6.82
C PHE A 153 4.85 0.55 -7.36
N PRO A 154 4.91 0.35 -8.69
CA PRO A 154 5.99 -0.41 -9.27
C PRO A 154 7.33 0.36 -9.18
N THR A 155 8.41 -0.38 -9.06
CA THR A 155 9.74 0.21 -8.83
C THR A 155 10.25 1.08 -9.99
N ASN A 156 9.73 0.90 -11.20
CA ASN A 156 10.16 1.64 -12.39
C ASN A 156 9.68 3.11 -12.47
N ILE A 157 8.73 3.53 -11.60
CA ILE A 157 8.26 4.93 -11.54
C ILE A 157 8.97 5.76 -10.47
N VAL A 158 9.77 5.12 -9.61
CA VAL A 158 10.42 5.72 -8.45
C VAL A 158 11.92 5.81 -8.68
N ALA A 159 12.50 7.01 -8.55
CA ALA A 159 13.94 7.22 -8.60
C ALA A 159 14.63 6.90 -7.28
N SER A 160 13.98 7.25 -6.17
CA SER A 160 14.47 6.94 -4.82
C SER A 160 13.32 6.85 -3.83
N SER A 161 13.55 6.15 -2.72
CA SER A 161 12.67 6.15 -1.56
C SER A 161 13.43 6.58 -0.32
N LEU A 162 12.95 7.64 0.32
CA LEU A 162 13.48 8.15 1.58
C LEU A 162 12.58 7.67 2.72
N VAL A 163 13.17 7.03 3.73
CA VAL A 163 12.50 6.70 4.98
C VAL A 163 13.08 7.55 6.10
N GLN A 164 12.27 8.47 6.64
CA GLN A 164 12.66 9.28 7.79
C GLN A 164 12.02 8.74 9.05
N LYS A 165 12.82 8.43 10.06
CA LYS A 165 12.40 7.81 11.33
C LYS A 165 12.30 8.78 12.49
N THR A 166 12.91 9.96 12.40
CA THR A 166 12.83 11.05 13.38
C THR A 166 11.97 12.18 12.85
N TYR A 167 11.09 12.73 13.69
CA TYR A 167 10.18 13.79 13.29
C TYR A 167 10.88 15.13 13.18
N SER A 168 10.57 15.86 12.13
CA SER A 168 10.94 17.26 11.92
C SER A 168 9.69 18.08 11.58
N ALA A 169 9.64 19.34 12.00
CA ALA A 169 8.44 20.19 11.95
C ALA A 169 7.90 20.50 10.54
N ASN A 170 8.71 20.30 9.50
CA ASN A 170 8.30 20.43 8.09
C ASN A 170 7.37 19.30 7.60
N PHE A 171 7.35 18.15 8.27
CA PHE A 171 6.43 17.05 7.95
C PHE A 171 5.10 17.18 8.69
N PRO A 172 4.01 16.59 8.16
CA PRO A 172 2.73 16.50 8.86
C PRO A 172 2.87 15.87 10.25
N GLY A 173 1.99 16.25 11.17
CA GLY A 173 2.01 15.80 12.56
C GLY A 173 1.70 14.31 12.75
N GLU A 174 1.11 13.67 11.76
CA GLU A 174 0.82 12.22 11.74
C GLU A 174 2.08 11.40 11.45
N PHE A 175 3.00 11.45 12.41
CA PHE A 175 4.32 10.87 12.33
C PHE A 175 4.59 10.00 13.58
N GLY A 176 3.82 8.94 13.76
CA GLY A 176 4.04 8.01 14.89
C GLY A 176 5.21 7.06 14.67
N GLY A 177 5.29 6.45 13.49
CA GLY A 177 6.35 5.53 13.06
C GLY A 177 7.46 6.23 12.29
N GLY A 178 7.10 6.82 11.16
CA GLY A 178 8.00 7.49 10.22
C GLY A 178 7.29 8.00 8.97
N VAL A 179 8.03 8.65 8.10
CA VAL A 179 7.58 9.06 6.76
C VAL A 179 8.35 8.28 5.70
N ILE A 180 7.62 7.78 4.72
CA ILE A 180 8.16 7.19 3.50
C ILE A 180 7.86 8.16 2.36
N ASN A 181 8.89 8.76 1.78
CA ASN A 181 8.75 9.69 0.68
C ASN A 181 9.35 9.08 -0.58
N LEU A 182 8.50 8.86 -1.58
CA LEU A 182 8.89 8.38 -2.90
C LEU A 182 9.23 9.59 -3.78
N THR A 183 10.35 9.55 -4.48
CA THR A 183 10.75 10.61 -5.42
C THR A 183 10.70 10.05 -6.84
N THR A 184 10.08 10.79 -7.77
CA THR A 184 10.06 10.46 -9.20
C THR A 184 11.16 11.21 -9.93
N ARG A 185 11.79 10.60 -10.94
CA ARG A 185 12.73 11.31 -11.83
C ARG A 185 11.96 12.24 -12.77
N ALA A 186 12.51 13.43 -13.04
CA ALA A 186 11.87 14.41 -13.92
C ALA A 186 12.73 14.79 -15.13
N VAL A 187 14.06 14.84 -14.98
CA VAL A 187 14.99 15.18 -16.05
C VAL A 187 15.99 14.04 -16.22
N PRO A 188 15.99 13.32 -17.35
CA PRO A 188 16.99 12.29 -17.62
C PRO A 188 18.31 12.95 -18.07
N ASP A 189 19.44 12.33 -17.72
CA ASP A 189 20.76 12.83 -18.12
C ASP A 189 21.02 12.63 -19.61
N GLU A 190 20.58 11.47 -20.15
CA GLU A 190 20.66 11.13 -21.58
C GLU A 190 19.31 10.64 -22.09
N PRO A 191 19.00 10.82 -23.39
CA PRO A 191 17.83 10.23 -24.01
C PRO A 191 17.91 8.70 -23.97
N PHE A 192 16.83 8.05 -23.51
CA PHE A 192 16.77 6.59 -23.46
C PHE A 192 15.36 6.06 -23.78
N LEU A 193 15.33 4.82 -24.26
CA LEU A 193 14.12 4.01 -24.41
C LEU A 193 14.39 2.63 -23.82
N ARG A 194 13.69 2.29 -22.73
CA ARG A 194 13.79 0.99 -22.08
C ARG A 194 12.49 0.21 -22.26
N ILE A 195 12.61 -0.99 -22.81
CA ILE A 195 11.49 -1.93 -22.99
C ILE A 195 11.77 -3.16 -22.16
N SER A 196 10.80 -3.60 -21.36
CA SER A 196 10.94 -4.78 -20.50
C SER A 196 9.78 -5.74 -20.66
N GLY A 197 10.06 -7.03 -20.46
CA GLY A 197 9.04 -8.08 -20.42
C GLY A 197 9.47 -9.20 -19.49
N GLY A 198 8.50 -9.82 -18.80
CA GLY A 198 8.75 -10.85 -17.83
C GLY A 198 7.65 -11.91 -17.78
N VAL A 199 8.05 -13.10 -17.31
CA VAL A 199 7.16 -14.21 -16.99
C VAL A 199 7.48 -14.70 -15.58
N SER A 200 6.44 -15.09 -14.84
CA SER A 200 6.63 -15.66 -13.50
C SER A 200 5.58 -16.73 -13.19
N GLY A 201 5.82 -17.49 -12.15
CA GLY A 201 4.90 -18.48 -11.67
C GLY A 201 5.30 -18.97 -10.30
N ASP A 202 4.41 -19.72 -9.65
CA ASP A 202 4.63 -20.34 -8.36
C ASP A 202 4.18 -21.81 -8.37
N THR A 203 4.61 -22.56 -7.35
CA THR A 203 4.36 -24.01 -7.24
C THR A 203 2.91 -24.38 -6.94
N GLU A 204 2.11 -23.43 -6.39
CA GLU A 204 0.73 -23.66 -6.00
C GLU A 204 -0.27 -23.30 -7.10
N THR A 205 0.12 -22.38 -8.00
CA THR A 205 -0.79 -21.79 -9.00
C THR A 205 -0.47 -22.24 -10.42
N THR A 206 0.79 -22.06 -10.85
CA THR A 206 1.18 -22.22 -12.26
C THR A 206 1.05 -23.68 -12.69
N PHE A 207 0.32 -23.91 -13.79
CA PHE A 207 -0.05 -25.23 -14.33
C PHE A 207 -0.94 -26.08 -13.41
N SER A 208 -1.38 -25.53 -12.26
CA SER A 208 -2.34 -26.15 -11.37
C SER A 208 -3.79 -25.83 -11.78
N ASN A 209 -4.76 -26.54 -11.15
CA ASN A 209 -6.17 -26.19 -11.32
C ASN A 209 -6.47 -24.83 -10.68
N GLY A 210 -7.42 -24.09 -11.25
CA GLY A 210 -7.90 -22.83 -10.71
C GLY A 210 -9.38 -22.66 -10.90
N LEU A 211 -9.90 -21.54 -10.38
CA LEU A 211 -11.27 -21.09 -10.57
C LEU A 211 -11.27 -19.79 -11.36
N ASP A 212 -12.34 -19.57 -12.13
CA ASP A 212 -12.58 -18.33 -12.86
C ASP A 212 -14.09 -18.18 -13.08
N TYR A 213 -14.51 -17.05 -13.64
CA TYR A 213 -15.83 -16.82 -14.22
C TYR A 213 -15.66 -16.01 -15.52
N TYR A 214 -16.64 -16.00 -16.41
CA TYR A 214 -16.45 -15.36 -17.73
C TYR A 214 -16.10 -13.88 -17.62
N GLY A 215 -16.92 -13.08 -16.94
CA GLY A 215 -16.69 -11.65 -16.84
C GLY A 215 -16.83 -10.91 -18.17
N SER A 216 -15.92 -9.97 -18.44
CA SER A 216 -15.85 -9.15 -19.66
C SER A 216 -14.66 -9.57 -20.52
N ASP A 217 -14.71 -9.22 -21.83
CA ASP A 217 -13.64 -9.52 -22.78
C ASP A 217 -12.34 -8.74 -22.49
N PHE A 218 -12.43 -7.65 -21.69
CA PHE A 218 -11.28 -6.82 -21.29
C PHE A 218 -10.73 -7.14 -19.89
N ASP A 219 -11.25 -8.15 -19.19
CA ASP A 219 -10.78 -8.52 -17.84
C ASP A 219 -9.27 -8.75 -17.78
N TRP A 220 -8.65 -9.32 -18.85
CA TRP A 220 -7.21 -9.59 -18.89
C TRP A 220 -6.35 -8.33 -18.81
N PHE A 221 -6.92 -7.18 -19.15
CA PHE A 221 -6.26 -5.86 -19.14
C PHE A 221 -6.63 -5.03 -17.91
N GLY A 222 -7.57 -5.51 -17.07
CA GLY A 222 -7.99 -4.85 -15.83
C GLY A 222 -9.07 -3.78 -16.01
N PHE A 223 -9.80 -3.82 -17.14
CA PHE A 223 -10.90 -2.91 -17.43
C PHE A 223 -12.18 -3.70 -17.73
N ASP A 224 -13.32 -3.11 -17.44
CA ASP A 224 -14.63 -3.64 -17.81
C ASP A 224 -15.13 -2.98 -19.11
N ASP A 225 -15.93 -3.72 -19.89
CA ASP A 225 -16.54 -3.24 -21.15
C ASP A 225 -18.00 -2.81 -21.01
N GLY A 226 -18.48 -2.67 -19.76
CA GLY A 226 -19.88 -2.41 -19.44
C GLY A 226 -20.67 -3.68 -19.03
N THR A 227 -20.02 -4.86 -19.05
CA THR A 227 -20.66 -6.11 -18.60
C THR A 227 -21.09 -6.04 -17.13
N ARG A 228 -20.41 -5.22 -16.33
CA ARG A 228 -20.66 -5.00 -14.88
C ARG A 228 -21.36 -3.68 -14.59
N ASP A 229 -21.88 -2.98 -15.59
CA ASP A 229 -22.72 -1.81 -15.32
C ASP A 229 -24.02 -2.24 -14.61
N ALA A 230 -24.51 -1.38 -13.70
CA ALA A 230 -25.78 -1.63 -13.06
C ALA A 230 -26.88 -1.75 -14.12
N PRO A 231 -27.67 -2.83 -14.12
CA PRO A 231 -28.72 -3.00 -15.13
C PRO A 231 -29.81 -1.93 -14.95
N PRO A 232 -30.55 -1.60 -16.03
CA PRO A 232 -31.49 -0.47 -16.04
C PRO A 232 -32.50 -0.49 -14.88
N ALA A 233 -33.10 -1.62 -14.57
CA ALA A 233 -34.08 -1.71 -13.47
C ALA A 233 -33.44 -1.43 -12.09
N LEU A 234 -32.18 -1.85 -11.89
CA LEU A 234 -31.45 -1.55 -10.65
C LEU A 234 -31.02 -0.09 -10.61
N GLN A 235 -30.61 0.50 -11.74
CA GLN A 235 -30.25 1.91 -11.81
C GLN A 235 -31.47 2.81 -11.54
N ASP A 236 -32.63 2.51 -12.14
CA ASP A 236 -33.88 3.21 -11.90
C ASP A 236 -34.29 3.13 -10.41
N PHE A 237 -34.07 1.97 -9.80
CA PHE A 237 -34.29 1.80 -8.36
C PHE A 237 -33.34 2.67 -7.54
N PHE A 238 -32.03 2.70 -7.82
CA PHE A 238 -31.08 3.55 -7.12
C PHE A 238 -31.42 5.04 -7.24
N ASP A 239 -31.82 5.47 -8.44
CA ASP A 239 -32.20 6.87 -8.72
C ASP A 239 -33.54 7.26 -8.07
N SER A 240 -34.42 6.29 -7.77
CA SER A 240 -35.73 6.53 -7.17
C SER A 240 -35.67 7.00 -5.71
N GLY A 241 -34.63 6.61 -4.96
CA GLY A 241 -34.52 6.83 -3.52
C GLY A 241 -35.57 6.06 -2.67
N LEU A 242 -36.23 5.10 -3.29
CA LEU A 242 -37.20 4.23 -2.61
C LEU A 242 -36.51 3.11 -1.84
N ARG A 243 -37.20 2.48 -0.90
CA ARG A 243 -36.76 1.20 -0.32
C ARG A 243 -37.05 0.08 -1.29
N ILE A 244 -36.25 -0.99 -1.25
CA ILE A 244 -36.50 -2.17 -2.07
C ILE A 244 -37.87 -2.82 -1.79
N SER A 245 -38.39 -2.66 -0.56
CA SER A 245 -39.73 -3.14 -0.13
C SER A 245 -40.89 -2.27 -0.56
N ASP A 246 -40.66 -1.12 -1.23
CA ASP A 246 -41.70 -0.24 -1.71
C ASP A 246 -42.49 -0.93 -2.84
N PRO A 247 -43.85 -0.95 -2.80
CA PRO A 247 -44.68 -1.56 -3.84
C PRO A 247 -44.49 -0.99 -5.24
N ALA A 248 -43.89 0.17 -5.40
CA ALA A 248 -43.58 0.77 -6.70
C ALA A 248 -42.28 0.18 -7.34
N VAL A 249 -41.51 -0.60 -6.58
CA VAL A 249 -40.27 -1.23 -7.04
C VAL A 249 -40.59 -2.63 -7.58
N ASP A 250 -40.28 -2.87 -8.87
CA ASP A 250 -40.38 -4.20 -9.47
C ASP A 250 -39.14 -5.06 -9.14
N GLN A 251 -39.17 -5.72 -7.96
CA GLN A 251 -38.08 -6.54 -7.48
C GLN A 251 -37.75 -7.71 -8.41
N GLN A 252 -38.76 -8.32 -9.01
CA GLN A 252 -38.58 -9.49 -9.89
C GLN A 252 -37.81 -9.09 -11.15
N GLU A 253 -38.17 -7.93 -11.75
CA GLU A 253 -37.43 -7.41 -12.89
C GLU A 253 -35.95 -7.11 -12.55
N ILE A 254 -35.68 -6.56 -11.36
CA ILE A 254 -34.30 -6.35 -10.90
C ILE A 254 -33.57 -7.69 -10.77
N VAL A 255 -34.16 -8.70 -10.14
CA VAL A 255 -33.52 -10.03 -9.97
C VAL A 255 -33.25 -10.69 -11.31
N LYS A 256 -34.16 -10.62 -12.29
CA LYS A 256 -33.96 -11.15 -13.65
C LYS A 256 -32.74 -10.52 -14.31
N GLN A 257 -32.61 -9.20 -14.20
CA GLN A 257 -31.47 -8.48 -14.78
C GLN A 257 -30.15 -8.72 -14.01
N LEU A 258 -30.21 -9.04 -12.73
CA LEU A 258 -29.04 -9.45 -11.94
C LEU A 258 -28.59 -10.88 -12.26
N GLY A 259 -29.44 -11.75 -12.75
CA GLY A 259 -29.12 -13.16 -13.07
C GLY A 259 -28.17 -13.39 -14.25
N ASN A 260 -27.14 -12.55 -14.43
CA ASN A 260 -26.20 -12.64 -15.56
C ASN A 260 -25.24 -13.86 -15.42
N PRO A 261 -25.37 -14.90 -16.28
CA PRO A 261 -24.53 -16.11 -16.19
C PRO A 261 -23.03 -15.83 -16.31
N ASN A 262 -22.61 -14.77 -17.02
CA ASN A 262 -21.20 -14.44 -17.16
C ASN A 262 -20.56 -13.98 -15.85
N LEU A 263 -21.36 -13.47 -14.90
CA LEU A 263 -20.89 -12.97 -13.60
C LEU A 263 -21.03 -13.96 -12.46
N ILE A 264 -22.06 -14.85 -12.51
CA ILE A 264 -22.43 -15.73 -11.40
C ILE A 264 -21.90 -17.15 -11.54
N LEU A 265 -21.49 -17.59 -12.75
CA LEU A 265 -21.06 -18.98 -12.97
C LEU A 265 -19.57 -19.18 -12.72
N LEU A 266 -19.28 -19.88 -11.63
CA LEU A 266 -17.93 -20.32 -11.32
C LEU A 266 -17.48 -21.41 -12.31
N GLN A 267 -16.31 -21.22 -12.91
CA GLN A 267 -15.68 -22.13 -13.88
C GLN A 267 -14.40 -22.74 -13.29
N LYS A 268 -14.15 -24.03 -13.61
CA LYS A 268 -12.90 -24.70 -13.28
C LYS A 268 -11.93 -24.57 -14.45
N ILE A 269 -10.75 -24.02 -14.19
CA ILE A 269 -9.62 -23.99 -15.11
C ILE A 269 -8.73 -25.19 -14.83
N GLY A 270 -8.46 -26.03 -15.83
CA GLY A 270 -7.67 -27.27 -15.65
C GLY A 270 -6.15 -27.05 -15.54
N SER A 271 -5.65 -25.94 -16.06
CA SER A 271 -4.23 -25.58 -15.99
C SER A 271 -4.11 -24.07 -16.14
N GLN A 272 -3.61 -23.43 -15.08
CA GLN A 272 -3.42 -21.98 -15.09
C GLN A 272 -2.15 -21.59 -15.88
N ARG A 273 -2.22 -20.49 -16.61
CA ARG A 273 -1.09 -19.94 -17.34
C ARG A 273 -0.06 -19.32 -16.38
N PRO A 274 1.21 -19.19 -16.81
CA PRO A 274 2.17 -18.33 -16.11
C PRO A 274 1.70 -16.85 -16.07
N ASN A 275 2.15 -16.12 -15.08
CA ASN A 275 2.00 -14.68 -14.96
C ASN A 275 2.87 -13.97 -16.01
N PHE A 276 2.48 -12.76 -16.41
CA PHE A 276 3.26 -11.97 -17.35
C PHE A 276 3.29 -10.50 -16.95
N SER A 277 4.34 -9.82 -17.35
CA SER A 277 4.49 -8.37 -17.19
C SER A 277 5.17 -7.78 -18.43
N GLY A 278 4.89 -6.49 -18.66
CA GLY A 278 5.56 -5.71 -19.69
C GLY A 278 5.63 -4.24 -19.30
N GLY A 279 6.71 -3.57 -19.70
CA GLY A 279 6.94 -2.17 -19.37
C GLY A 279 7.65 -1.42 -20.47
N LEU A 280 7.36 -0.15 -20.56
CA LEU A 280 7.99 0.83 -21.45
C LEU A 280 8.35 2.06 -20.63
N THR A 281 9.61 2.50 -20.69
CA THR A 281 10.05 3.77 -20.11
C THR A 281 10.86 4.51 -21.15
N ALA A 282 10.52 5.77 -21.40
CA ALA A 282 11.25 6.63 -22.32
C ALA A 282 11.54 7.97 -21.65
N GLY A 283 12.73 8.49 -21.87
CA GLY A 283 13.13 9.78 -21.36
C GLY A 283 13.93 10.56 -22.39
N MET A 284 13.78 11.89 -22.36
CA MET A 284 14.61 12.79 -23.17
C MET A 284 14.78 14.13 -22.47
N SER A 285 15.91 14.75 -22.67
CA SER A 285 16.20 16.09 -22.19
C SER A 285 16.63 17.00 -23.34
N PHE A 286 16.35 18.27 -23.20
CA PHE A 286 16.63 19.31 -24.16
C PHE A 286 17.30 20.48 -23.43
N GLU A 287 18.41 20.98 -23.98
CA GLU A 287 18.95 22.26 -23.54
C GLU A 287 18.09 23.43 -24.03
N VAL A 288 17.70 24.29 -23.11
CA VAL A 288 16.86 25.48 -23.37
C VAL A 288 17.57 26.72 -22.88
N GLY A 289 18.24 27.45 -23.78
CA GLY A 289 19.09 28.59 -23.43
C GLY A 289 20.43 28.17 -22.82
N ASP A 290 21.07 29.07 -22.08
CA ASP A 290 22.38 28.81 -21.48
C ASP A 290 22.20 28.05 -20.14
N GLY A 291 22.54 26.77 -20.09
CA GLY A 291 22.62 25.94 -18.89
C GLY A 291 21.28 25.37 -18.38
N ASN A 292 20.13 25.65 -19.01
CA ASN A 292 18.84 25.10 -18.58
C ASN A 292 18.52 23.79 -19.29
N ARG A 293 18.00 22.79 -18.57
CA ARG A 293 17.57 21.49 -19.13
C ARG A 293 16.06 21.30 -18.95
N LEU A 294 15.36 21.01 -20.02
CA LEU A 294 13.97 20.58 -20.00
C LEU A 294 13.92 19.07 -20.21
N GLY A 295 13.40 18.33 -19.25
CA GLY A 295 13.25 16.88 -19.29
C GLY A 295 11.81 16.43 -19.47
N ILE A 296 11.64 15.27 -20.11
CA ILE A 296 10.36 14.57 -20.20
C ILE A 296 10.63 13.10 -19.95
N ILE A 297 9.87 12.50 -19.03
CA ILE A 297 9.90 11.05 -18.77
C ILE A 297 8.47 10.51 -18.88
N ALA A 298 8.32 9.43 -19.64
CA ALA A 298 7.07 8.69 -19.75
C ALA A 298 7.31 7.22 -19.44
N THR A 299 6.49 6.65 -18.53
CA THR A 299 6.53 5.24 -18.18
C THR A 299 5.12 4.65 -18.30
N ALA A 300 5.01 3.44 -18.82
CA ALA A 300 3.79 2.64 -18.77
C ALA A 300 4.12 1.19 -18.52
N SER A 301 3.37 0.50 -17.67
CA SER A 301 3.52 -0.93 -17.46
C SER A 301 2.21 -1.62 -17.17
N LEU A 302 2.19 -2.92 -17.49
CA LEU A 302 1.08 -3.84 -17.25
C LEU A 302 1.63 -5.14 -16.67
N SER A 303 1.04 -5.61 -15.58
CA SER A 303 1.25 -6.96 -15.06
C SER A 303 -0.07 -7.67 -14.84
N ASN A 304 -0.09 -8.98 -15.05
CA ASN A 304 -1.26 -9.81 -14.81
C ASN A 304 -0.79 -11.10 -14.12
N SER A 305 -1.22 -11.28 -12.87
CA SER A 305 -0.79 -12.34 -11.99
C SER A 305 -1.98 -13.16 -11.47
N LEU A 306 -1.80 -14.48 -11.47
CA LEU A 306 -2.73 -15.46 -10.92
C LEU A 306 -2.16 -16.01 -9.62
N ARG A 307 -3.02 -16.24 -8.63
CA ARG A 307 -2.65 -16.83 -7.35
C ARG A 307 -3.77 -17.70 -6.82
N ASN A 308 -3.46 -18.96 -6.49
CA ASN A 308 -4.34 -19.84 -5.74
C ASN A 308 -4.04 -19.77 -4.24
N ARG A 309 -5.09 -19.87 -3.43
CA ARG A 309 -4.98 -20.01 -1.98
C ARG A 309 -5.95 -21.08 -1.48
N ASN A 310 -5.44 -22.06 -0.74
CA ASN A 310 -6.24 -23.03 -0.01
C ASN A 310 -6.35 -22.56 1.45
N ILE A 311 -7.34 -21.75 1.76
CA ILE A 311 -7.47 -21.07 3.05
C ILE A 311 -8.20 -21.96 4.04
N ILE A 312 -7.58 -22.24 5.18
CA ILE A 312 -8.22 -22.81 6.35
C ILE A 312 -8.70 -21.67 7.23
N SER A 313 -10.01 -21.64 7.52
CA SER A 313 -10.65 -20.62 8.35
C SER A 313 -11.58 -21.29 9.36
N GLN A 314 -11.24 -21.16 10.64
CA GLN A 314 -11.95 -21.80 11.74
C GLN A 314 -12.45 -20.73 12.71
N ASN A 315 -13.69 -20.88 13.20
CA ASN A 315 -14.27 -19.98 14.17
C ASN A 315 -14.51 -20.73 15.49
N PRO A 316 -14.09 -20.17 16.64
CA PRO A 316 -14.42 -20.74 17.94
C PRO A 316 -15.80 -20.27 18.42
N ARG A 317 -16.44 -21.07 19.22
CA ARG A 317 -17.67 -20.68 19.95
C ARG A 317 -17.39 -20.22 21.39
N SER A 318 -16.21 -20.46 21.89
CA SER A 318 -15.85 -20.25 23.31
C SER A 318 -14.37 -19.97 23.50
N ALA A 319 -14.01 -19.44 24.67
CA ALA A 319 -12.63 -19.02 25.00
C ALA A 319 -11.63 -20.19 25.05
N ASP A 320 -12.07 -21.43 25.20
CA ASP A 320 -11.24 -22.65 25.10
C ASP A 320 -11.00 -23.11 23.66
N LEU A 321 -11.46 -22.31 22.68
CA LEU A 321 -11.34 -22.56 21.24
C LEU A 321 -12.07 -23.84 20.77
N ALA A 322 -13.14 -24.25 21.46
CA ALA A 322 -14.02 -25.25 20.90
C ALA A 322 -14.61 -24.73 19.59
N LEU A 323 -14.47 -25.50 18.51
CA LEU A 323 -14.90 -25.08 17.18
C LEU A 323 -16.42 -24.98 17.05
N ASP A 324 -16.86 -23.96 16.36
CA ASP A 324 -18.20 -23.78 15.83
C ASP A 324 -18.26 -24.04 14.33
N ARG A 325 -17.31 -23.45 13.58
CA ARG A 325 -17.20 -23.59 12.13
C ARG A 325 -15.78 -24.02 11.74
N ASP A 326 -15.67 -25.02 10.86
CA ASP A 326 -14.45 -25.43 10.18
C ASP A 326 -14.62 -25.25 8.67
N ALA A 327 -13.93 -24.27 8.08
CA ALA A 327 -14.05 -23.95 6.67
C ALA A 327 -12.73 -24.07 5.91
N ARG A 328 -12.84 -24.48 4.66
CA ARG A 328 -11.76 -24.57 3.68
C ARG A 328 -12.19 -23.88 2.40
N ASN A 329 -11.52 -22.79 2.04
CA ASN A 329 -11.86 -21.97 0.88
C ASN A 329 -10.75 -22.07 -0.17
N PHE A 330 -11.07 -22.58 -1.34
CA PHE A 330 -10.19 -22.51 -2.50
C PHE A 330 -10.49 -21.20 -3.23
N VAL A 331 -9.52 -20.29 -3.24
CA VAL A 331 -9.62 -18.97 -3.85
C VAL A 331 -8.62 -18.85 -4.98
N THR A 332 -9.07 -18.36 -6.12
CA THR A 332 -8.20 -17.92 -7.23
C THR A 332 -8.35 -16.42 -7.41
N ASP A 333 -7.26 -15.73 -7.24
CA ASP A 333 -7.12 -14.29 -7.48
C ASP A 333 -6.43 -14.07 -8.82
N ASN A 334 -7.00 -13.23 -9.68
CA ASN A 334 -6.33 -12.67 -10.85
C ASN A 334 -6.17 -11.18 -10.63
N ARG A 335 -4.94 -10.73 -10.33
CA ARG A 335 -4.63 -9.32 -10.11
C ARG A 335 -3.97 -8.74 -11.34
N ILE A 336 -4.53 -7.63 -11.82
CA ILE A 336 -4.02 -6.89 -12.97
C ILE A 336 -3.64 -5.49 -12.49
N LEU A 337 -2.36 -5.13 -12.66
CA LEU A 337 -1.84 -3.81 -12.32
C LEU A 337 -1.41 -3.11 -13.59
N ALA A 338 -2.08 -2.00 -13.90
CA ALA A 338 -1.73 -1.09 -15.01
C ALA A 338 -1.32 0.27 -14.43
N ASN A 339 -0.21 0.80 -14.87
CA ASN A 339 0.26 2.11 -14.44
C ASN A 339 0.85 2.91 -15.57
N ALA A 340 0.79 4.24 -15.43
CA ALA A 340 1.42 5.20 -16.32
C ALA A 340 1.90 6.41 -15.53
N LEU A 341 3.08 6.91 -15.86
CA LEU A 341 3.63 8.15 -15.32
C LEU A 341 4.06 9.03 -16.48
N LEU A 342 3.76 10.33 -16.38
CA LEU A 342 4.26 11.37 -17.27
C LEU A 342 4.79 12.52 -16.41
N SER A 343 6.09 12.76 -16.50
CA SER A 343 6.77 13.80 -15.75
C SER A 343 7.47 14.78 -16.69
N PHE A 344 7.36 16.06 -16.36
CA PHE A 344 8.08 17.16 -16.99
C PHE A 344 8.95 17.81 -15.94
N GLY A 345 10.23 18.01 -16.25
CA GLY A 345 11.19 18.69 -15.39
C GLY A 345 11.82 19.87 -16.11
N LEU A 346 12.00 20.97 -15.40
CA LEU A 346 12.84 22.07 -15.83
C LEU A 346 13.89 22.30 -14.75
N GLU A 347 15.13 22.17 -15.12
CA GLU A 347 16.29 22.35 -14.26
C GLU A 347 17.13 23.50 -14.80
N THR A 348 17.49 24.40 -13.92
CA THR A 348 18.39 25.53 -14.18
C THR A 348 19.50 25.50 -13.13
N ASP A 349 20.50 26.38 -13.22
CA ASP A 349 21.58 26.43 -12.24
C ASP A 349 21.09 26.57 -10.79
N ASP A 350 19.97 27.30 -10.56
CA ASP A 350 19.48 27.65 -9.22
C ASP A 350 18.02 27.16 -8.96
N HIS A 351 17.32 26.61 -9.96
CA HIS A 351 15.90 26.28 -9.80
C HIS A 351 15.58 24.92 -10.43
N GLN A 352 14.75 24.15 -9.73
CA GLN A 352 14.19 22.89 -10.23
C GLN A 352 12.66 22.92 -10.16
N PHE A 353 12.03 22.60 -11.29
CA PHE A 353 10.57 22.48 -11.37
C PHE A 353 10.20 21.12 -11.87
N ARG A 354 9.23 20.51 -11.25
CA ARG A 354 8.73 19.17 -11.60
C ARG A 354 7.21 19.20 -11.68
N PHE A 355 6.67 18.70 -12.79
CA PHE A 355 5.25 18.47 -12.97
C PHE A 355 5.03 17.00 -13.29
N THR A 356 4.38 16.27 -12.37
CA THR A 356 4.21 14.82 -12.44
C THR A 356 2.73 14.47 -12.53
N ASN A 357 2.39 13.58 -13.45
CA ASN A 357 1.08 12.93 -13.54
C ASN A 357 1.26 11.43 -13.41
N LEU A 358 0.56 10.83 -12.46
CA LEU A 358 0.59 9.40 -12.17
C LEU A 358 -0.80 8.82 -12.30
N PHE A 359 -0.90 7.68 -12.96
CA PHE A 359 -2.10 6.86 -13.03
C PHE A 359 -1.74 5.44 -12.62
N ILE A 360 -2.48 4.88 -11.65
CA ILE A 360 -2.38 3.49 -11.23
C ILE A 360 -3.77 2.90 -11.24
N ARG A 361 -3.92 1.73 -11.85
CA ARG A 361 -5.13 0.91 -11.76
C ARG A 361 -4.75 -0.50 -11.33
N ASP A 362 -5.29 -0.91 -10.19
CA ASP A 362 -5.12 -2.22 -9.59
C ASP A 362 -6.49 -2.92 -9.57
N THR A 363 -6.62 -3.95 -10.37
CA THR A 363 -7.85 -4.70 -10.54
C THR A 363 -7.69 -6.12 -10.00
N LEU A 364 -8.64 -6.56 -9.19
CA LEU A 364 -8.68 -7.93 -8.67
C LEU A 364 -9.97 -8.63 -9.13
N LYS A 365 -9.83 -9.68 -9.93
CA LYS A 365 -10.89 -10.63 -10.25
C LYS A 365 -10.75 -11.84 -9.34
N GLN A 366 -11.74 -12.08 -8.49
CA GLN A 366 -11.68 -13.13 -7.48
C GLN A 366 -12.76 -14.19 -7.72
N SER A 367 -12.38 -15.45 -7.63
CA SER A 367 -13.26 -16.61 -7.69
C SER A 367 -13.00 -17.51 -6.50
N SER A 368 -14.03 -17.92 -5.77
CA SER A 368 -13.89 -18.74 -4.56
C SER A 368 -14.92 -19.85 -4.52
N LEU A 369 -14.47 -21.04 -4.08
CA LEU A 369 -15.32 -22.17 -3.72
C LEU A 369 -14.94 -22.61 -2.31
N GLY A 370 -15.85 -22.41 -1.37
CA GLY A 370 -15.69 -22.79 0.03
C GLY A 370 -16.47 -24.07 0.37
N PHE A 371 -15.91 -24.84 1.29
CA PHE A 371 -16.60 -25.90 2.00
C PHE A 371 -16.48 -25.65 3.50
N ALA A 372 -17.57 -25.62 4.23
CA ALA A 372 -17.58 -25.46 5.67
C ALA A 372 -18.46 -26.49 6.35
N ARG A 373 -18.13 -26.85 7.60
CA ARG A 373 -18.94 -27.65 8.48
C ARG A 373 -19.30 -26.84 9.71
N LEU A 374 -20.60 -26.74 9.98
CA LEU A 374 -21.14 -26.22 11.22
C LEU A 374 -21.19 -27.37 12.23
N LEU A 375 -20.45 -27.27 13.33
CA LEU A 375 -20.27 -28.39 14.25
C LEU A 375 -21.41 -28.54 15.28
N ILE A 376 -22.21 -27.48 15.49
CA ILE A 376 -23.37 -27.53 16.38
C ILE A 376 -24.57 -28.15 15.66
N ASP A 377 -24.88 -27.67 14.46
CA ASP A 377 -26.04 -28.11 13.67
C ASP A 377 -25.74 -29.37 12.83
N GLU A 378 -24.47 -29.76 12.76
CA GLU A 378 -23.95 -30.85 11.92
C GLU A 378 -24.23 -30.66 10.42
N ASP A 379 -24.48 -29.38 10.01
CA ASP A 379 -24.73 -29.01 8.62
C ASP A 379 -23.41 -28.80 7.87
N ASP A 380 -23.40 -29.22 6.61
CA ASP A 380 -22.33 -28.92 5.67
C ASP A 380 -22.76 -27.77 4.73
N LEU A 381 -21.85 -26.85 4.47
CA LEU A 381 -22.05 -25.69 3.60
C LEU A 381 -21.11 -25.76 2.40
N VAL A 382 -21.61 -25.36 1.23
CA VAL A 382 -20.79 -25.02 0.06
C VAL A 382 -21.09 -23.57 -0.33
N THR A 383 -20.06 -22.74 -0.35
CA THR A 383 -20.15 -21.33 -0.72
C THR A 383 -19.39 -21.07 -2.00
N GLN A 384 -20.02 -20.51 -3.01
CA GLN A 384 -19.32 -19.99 -4.18
C GLN A 384 -19.45 -18.48 -4.24
N LYS A 385 -18.31 -17.82 -4.57
CA LYS A 385 -18.23 -16.36 -4.69
C LYS A 385 -17.55 -15.99 -6.00
N THR A 386 -18.04 -14.92 -6.62
CA THR A 386 -17.41 -14.23 -7.73
C THR A 386 -17.40 -12.75 -7.44
N ALA A 387 -16.27 -12.07 -7.66
CA ALA A 387 -16.14 -10.67 -7.36
C ALA A 387 -15.16 -9.98 -8.31
N TRP A 388 -15.35 -8.67 -8.48
CA TRP A 388 -14.49 -7.80 -9.24
C TRP A 388 -14.26 -6.52 -8.46
N PHE A 389 -13.00 -6.17 -8.23
CA PHE A 389 -12.59 -4.99 -7.49
C PHE A 389 -11.68 -4.13 -8.36
N GLU A 390 -12.07 -2.90 -8.58
CA GLU A 390 -11.26 -1.89 -9.27
C GLU A 390 -10.77 -0.86 -8.27
N ARG A 391 -9.48 -0.63 -8.23
CA ARG A 391 -8.84 0.41 -7.43
C ARG A 391 -8.05 1.30 -8.37
N GLN A 392 -8.28 2.60 -8.32
CA GLN A 392 -7.62 3.56 -9.20
C GLN A 392 -7.07 4.72 -8.38
N LEU A 393 -5.85 5.14 -8.69
CA LEU A 393 -5.24 6.37 -8.21
C LEU A 393 -4.87 7.21 -9.43
N PHE A 394 -5.34 8.44 -9.45
CA PHE A 394 -4.86 9.49 -10.33
C PHE A 394 -4.25 10.60 -9.48
N ASP A 395 -3.04 11.04 -9.81
CA ASP A 395 -2.32 12.06 -9.06
C ASP A 395 -1.66 13.02 -10.04
N THR A 396 -1.79 14.33 -9.79
CA THR A 396 -1.13 15.39 -10.53
C THR A 396 -0.50 16.38 -9.55
N GLN A 397 0.80 16.60 -9.70
CA GLN A 397 1.61 17.35 -8.76
C GLN A 397 2.49 18.37 -9.47
N PHE A 398 2.67 19.50 -8.81
CA PHE A 398 3.68 20.50 -9.13
C PHE A 398 4.60 20.69 -7.92
N VAL A 399 5.90 20.57 -8.13
CA VAL A 399 6.95 20.85 -7.16
C VAL A 399 7.90 21.86 -7.78
N GLY A 400 8.18 22.95 -7.10
CA GLY A 400 9.16 23.96 -7.49
C GLY A 400 10.12 24.20 -6.33
N GLU A 401 11.39 23.95 -6.55
CA GLU A 401 12.49 24.17 -5.62
C GLU A 401 13.38 25.27 -6.21
N MET A 402 13.43 26.41 -5.53
CA MET A 402 14.04 27.63 -6.05
C MET A 402 15.07 28.17 -5.07
N GLU A 403 16.27 28.45 -5.55
CA GLU A 403 17.35 29.08 -4.80
C GLU A 403 17.60 30.51 -5.30
N PHE A 404 17.67 31.44 -4.39
CA PHE A 404 17.94 32.86 -4.62
C PHE A 404 19.15 33.29 -3.77
N GLY A 405 20.35 32.89 -4.20
CA GLY A 405 21.56 32.96 -3.39
C GLY A 405 21.46 32.03 -2.18
N ASP A 406 21.48 32.60 -0.97
CA ASP A 406 21.38 31.81 0.26
C ASP A 406 19.92 31.56 0.73
N ILE A 407 18.94 31.99 -0.03
CA ILE A 407 17.50 31.84 0.30
C ILE A 407 16.90 30.75 -0.56
N SER A 408 16.17 29.82 0.04
CA SER A 408 15.40 28.82 -0.70
C SER A 408 13.90 28.98 -0.52
N LEU A 409 13.15 28.72 -1.57
CA LEU A 409 11.70 28.70 -1.60
C LEU A 409 11.21 27.45 -2.29
N ASP A 410 10.51 26.59 -1.55
CA ASP A 410 9.86 25.40 -2.09
C ASP A 410 8.35 25.64 -2.20
N LEU A 411 7.78 25.26 -3.33
CA LEU A 411 6.36 25.27 -3.60
C LEU A 411 5.88 23.87 -3.94
N ARG A 412 4.82 23.43 -3.31
CA ARG A 412 4.19 22.14 -3.60
C ARG A 412 2.70 22.32 -3.73
N ALA A 413 2.13 21.81 -4.82
CA ALA A 413 0.70 21.76 -5.03
C ALA A 413 0.31 20.46 -5.72
N GLY A 414 -0.80 19.87 -5.31
CA GLY A 414 -1.24 18.61 -5.89
C GLY A 414 -2.75 18.40 -5.77
N TYR A 415 -3.25 17.65 -6.72
CA TYR A 415 -4.58 17.06 -6.71
C TYR A 415 -4.45 15.57 -6.96
N ALA A 416 -5.01 14.77 -6.07
CA ALA A 416 -5.08 13.34 -6.24
C ALA A 416 -6.51 12.83 -6.04
N GLN A 417 -6.90 11.83 -6.84
CA GLN A 417 -8.20 11.17 -6.72
C GLN A 417 -8.00 9.67 -6.66
N THR A 418 -8.64 9.04 -5.68
CA THR A 418 -8.76 7.59 -5.66
C THR A 418 -10.21 7.17 -5.88
N LYS A 419 -10.37 6.06 -6.59
CA LYS A 419 -11.65 5.39 -6.78
C LYS A 419 -11.51 3.92 -6.49
N ARG A 420 -12.50 3.36 -5.79
CA ARG A 420 -12.71 1.92 -5.70
C ARG A 420 -14.12 1.62 -6.17
N ASN A 421 -14.23 0.68 -7.10
CA ASN A 421 -15.50 0.18 -7.56
C ASN A 421 -15.54 -1.34 -7.42
N ALA A 422 -16.59 -1.87 -6.79
CA ALA A 422 -16.88 -3.29 -6.69
C ALA A 422 -18.35 -3.49 -7.09
N PRO A 423 -18.61 -3.59 -8.42
CA PRO A 423 -19.97 -3.56 -8.94
C PRO A 423 -20.75 -4.83 -8.64
N TYR A 424 -20.11 -5.97 -8.54
CA TYR A 424 -20.79 -7.23 -8.27
C TYR A 424 -19.91 -8.12 -7.40
N GLU A 425 -20.30 -8.28 -6.14
CA GLU A 425 -19.77 -9.31 -5.25
C GLU A 425 -20.90 -10.32 -5.02
N TYR A 426 -20.93 -11.42 -5.78
CA TYR A 426 -21.92 -12.47 -5.63
C TYR A 426 -21.48 -13.52 -4.63
N GLU A 427 -22.42 -13.96 -3.80
CA GLU A 427 -22.27 -15.11 -2.92
C GLU A 427 -23.50 -16.01 -3.00
N PHE A 428 -23.27 -17.31 -3.23
CA PHE A 428 -24.30 -18.35 -3.18
C PHE A 428 -23.87 -19.40 -2.17
N GLU A 429 -24.68 -19.58 -1.12
CA GLU A 429 -24.47 -20.61 -0.11
C GLU A 429 -25.47 -21.73 -0.25
N TYR A 430 -24.98 -22.96 -0.30
CA TYR A 430 -25.79 -24.18 -0.35
C TYR A 430 -25.58 -24.96 0.94
N VAL A 431 -26.69 -25.48 1.52
CA VAL A 431 -26.69 -26.21 2.78
C VAL A 431 -27.07 -27.65 2.55
N ARG A 432 -26.36 -28.58 3.24
CA ARG A 432 -26.68 -29.99 3.33
C ARG A 432 -26.89 -30.36 4.79
N THR A 433 -28.14 -30.66 5.18
CA THR A 433 -28.52 -30.92 6.56
C THR A 433 -28.12 -32.32 7.06
N ASN A 434 -27.75 -33.26 6.15
CA ASN A 434 -27.39 -34.64 6.48
C ASN A 434 -28.49 -35.43 7.24
N LEU A 435 -29.76 -34.96 7.19
CA LEU A 435 -30.89 -35.61 7.86
C LEU A 435 -31.45 -36.76 7.04
N ALA A 436 -31.18 -38.01 7.45
CA ALA A 436 -31.58 -39.21 6.73
C ALA A 436 -33.10 -39.40 6.53
N ASN A 437 -33.94 -38.69 7.27
CA ASN A 437 -35.40 -38.75 7.19
C ASN A 437 -36.00 -37.65 6.29
N GLN A 438 -35.17 -36.77 5.73
CA GLN A 438 -35.62 -35.74 4.78
C GLN A 438 -35.33 -36.16 3.34
N PRO A 439 -36.27 -35.98 2.38
CA PRO A 439 -35.95 -36.12 0.96
C PRO A 439 -34.83 -35.12 0.62
N LEU A 440 -33.75 -35.57 0.03
CA LEU A 440 -32.58 -34.74 -0.33
C LEU A 440 -31.76 -34.21 0.87
N GLY A 441 -31.84 -34.79 2.06
CA GLY A 441 -31.03 -34.41 3.21
C GLY A 441 -29.53 -34.55 3.01
N ASP A 442 -29.09 -35.37 2.02
CA ASP A 442 -27.72 -35.57 1.57
C ASP A 442 -27.32 -34.73 0.36
N THR A 443 -28.19 -33.81 -0.11
CA THR A 443 -27.98 -32.96 -1.26
C THR A 443 -27.78 -31.51 -0.80
N PHE A 444 -26.83 -30.82 -1.40
CA PHE A 444 -26.67 -29.37 -1.23
C PHE A 444 -27.80 -28.63 -1.94
N ILE A 445 -28.50 -27.78 -1.19
CA ILE A 445 -29.64 -27.00 -1.66
C ILE A 445 -29.48 -25.54 -1.25
N ASN A 446 -29.96 -24.65 -2.09
CA ASN A 446 -30.14 -23.23 -1.81
C ASN A 446 -31.62 -22.88 -1.99
N LEU A 447 -32.30 -22.65 -0.89
CA LEU A 447 -33.75 -22.33 -0.90
C LEU A 447 -33.98 -20.81 -0.88
N LEU A 448 -32.94 -20.02 -1.11
CA LEU A 448 -32.98 -18.54 -1.04
C LEU A 448 -33.56 -18.06 0.29
N ASP A 449 -33.19 -18.72 1.38
CA ASP A 449 -33.51 -18.33 2.74
C ASP A 449 -32.28 -18.47 3.64
N ARG A 450 -32.17 -17.65 4.68
CA ARG A 450 -30.96 -17.58 5.53
C ARG A 450 -30.65 -18.86 6.31
N GLN A 451 -31.58 -19.78 6.41
CA GLN A 451 -31.41 -21.01 7.18
C GLN A 451 -31.07 -22.23 6.31
N ARG A 452 -31.47 -22.20 5.05
CA ARG A 452 -31.36 -23.35 4.13
C ARG A 452 -30.72 -22.96 2.79
N GLY A 453 -29.71 -22.11 2.85
CA GLY A 453 -28.97 -21.61 1.72
C GLY A 453 -29.46 -20.24 1.26
N SER A 454 -28.52 -19.33 1.11
CA SER A 454 -28.74 -17.93 0.77
C SER A 454 -28.08 -17.55 -0.53
N ALA A 455 -28.53 -16.45 -1.13
CA ALA A 455 -27.86 -15.79 -2.22
C ALA A 455 -27.83 -14.29 -1.97
N SER A 456 -26.70 -13.66 -2.26
CA SER A 456 -26.53 -12.21 -2.10
C SER A 456 -25.73 -11.60 -3.23
N VAL A 457 -25.96 -10.30 -3.45
CA VAL A 457 -25.13 -9.45 -4.30
C VAL A 457 -24.85 -8.13 -3.61
N VAL A 458 -23.61 -7.70 -3.67
CA VAL A 458 -23.17 -6.43 -3.06
C VAL A 458 -22.61 -5.51 -4.14
N PHE A 459 -22.96 -4.23 -4.02
CA PHE A 459 -22.42 -3.12 -4.80
C PHE A 459 -21.72 -2.16 -3.85
N SER A 460 -20.50 -1.78 -4.15
CA SER A 460 -19.80 -0.78 -3.35
C SER A 460 -18.94 0.14 -4.19
N GLU A 461 -18.98 1.43 -3.85
CA GLU A 461 -18.21 2.49 -4.47
C GLU A 461 -17.53 3.35 -3.40
N LEU A 462 -16.32 3.81 -3.69
CA LEU A 462 -15.61 4.81 -2.90
C LEU A 462 -14.92 5.77 -3.85
N THR A 463 -15.05 7.06 -3.58
CA THR A 463 -14.27 8.12 -4.23
C THR A 463 -13.69 9.02 -3.15
N GLU A 464 -12.42 9.34 -3.27
CA GLU A 464 -11.75 10.33 -2.42
C GLU A 464 -10.97 11.30 -3.28
N ASP A 465 -11.20 12.58 -3.07
CA ASP A 465 -10.46 13.69 -3.65
C ASP A 465 -9.55 14.30 -2.58
N LEU A 466 -8.27 14.50 -2.90
CA LEU A 466 -7.30 15.14 -2.05
C LEU A 466 -6.72 16.36 -2.75
N TYR A 467 -6.73 17.48 -2.06
CA TYR A 467 -6.10 18.73 -2.47
C TYR A 467 -5.00 19.08 -1.47
N TYR A 468 -3.85 19.44 -1.97
CA TYR A 468 -2.72 19.84 -1.15
C TYR A 468 -2.06 21.10 -1.72
N ALA A 469 -1.68 22.00 -0.82
CA ALA A 469 -0.82 23.13 -1.15
C ALA A 469 0.15 23.39 0.02
N GLY A 470 1.41 23.58 -0.28
CA GLY A 470 2.45 23.85 0.72
C GLY A 470 3.50 24.81 0.19
N THR A 471 4.13 25.53 1.08
CA THR A 471 5.28 26.40 0.79
C THR A 471 6.23 26.38 1.96
N ASP A 472 7.51 26.31 1.66
CA ASP A 472 8.61 26.32 2.62
C ASP A 472 9.59 27.42 2.21
N PHE A 473 9.97 28.26 3.16
CA PHE A 473 10.88 29.36 2.97
C PHE A 473 12.05 29.23 3.95
N SER A 474 13.27 29.13 3.44
CA SER A 474 14.49 29.04 4.25
C SER A 474 15.39 30.23 4.02
N VAL A 475 15.92 30.81 5.10
CA VAL A 475 16.81 31.96 5.07
C VAL A 475 17.90 31.82 6.14
N PRO A 476 19.18 32.04 5.82
CA PRO A 476 20.23 32.14 6.81
C PRO A 476 20.05 33.44 7.61
N VAL A 477 19.76 33.30 8.91
CA VAL A 477 19.63 34.45 9.82
C VAL A 477 20.96 34.83 10.46
N ALA A 478 21.91 33.90 10.45
CA ALA A 478 23.31 34.08 10.84
C ALA A 478 24.18 33.06 10.13
N SER A 479 25.50 33.22 10.12
CA SER A 479 26.44 32.26 9.52
C SER A 479 26.42 30.86 10.19
N TRP A 480 25.78 30.74 11.34
CA TRP A 480 25.61 29.51 12.14
C TRP A 480 24.16 29.11 12.33
N ALA A 481 23.19 29.79 11.69
CA ALA A 481 21.76 29.52 11.91
C ALA A 481 20.92 29.82 10.67
N THR A 482 20.14 28.84 10.23
CA THR A 482 19.14 28.94 9.16
C THR A 482 17.75 28.81 9.77
N LEU A 483 16.85 29.73 9.43
CA LEU A 483 15.43 29.65 9.75
C LEU A 483 14.68 29.10 8.55
N THR A 484 13.92 28.03 8.75
CA THR A 484 12.93 27.55 7.80
C THR A 484 11.53 27.75 8.38
N THR A 485 10.61 28.30 7.60
CA THR A 485 9.19 28.46 7.97
C THR A 485 8.32 27.99 6.81
N GLY A 486 7.18 27.41 7.11
CA GLY A 486 6.30 26.90 6.06
C GLY A 486 4.84 26.91 6.46
N LEU A 487 4.01 26.83 5.42
CA LEU A 487 2.56 26.71 5.48
C LEU A 487 2.15 25.45 4.71
N ALA A 488 1.15 24.75 5.20
CA ALA A 488 0.55 23.65 4.47
C ALA A 488 -0.97 23.64 4.67
N TYR A 489 -1.67 23.29 3.60
CA TYR A 489 -3.11 23.07 3.60
C TYR A 489 -3.41 21.76 2.91
N GLN A 490 -4.25 20.94 3.53
CA GLN A 490 -4.70 19.65 2.99
C GLN A 490 -6.20 19.53 3.20
N LEU A 491 -6.90 19.11 2.15
CA LEU A 491 -8.32 18.78 2.18
C LEU A 491 -8.54 17.41 1.55
N ASN A 492 -9.11 16.48 2.32
CA ASN A 492 -9.61 15.21 1.82
C ASN A 492 -11.14 15.24 1.86
N ASP A 493 -11.77 14.81 0.79
CA ASP A 493 -13.22 14.64 0.66
C ASP A 493 -13.50 13.22 0.15
N ARG A 494 -14.11 12.37 0.98
CA ARG A 494 -14.41 10.97 0.68
C ARG A 494 -15.90 10.72 0.70
N LEU A 495 -16.40 10.08 -0.36
CA LEU A 495 -17.74 9.51 -0.43
C LEU A 495 -17.63 7.99 -0.60
N SER A 496 -18.34 7.24 0.22
CA SER A 496 -18.42 5.79 0.10
C SER A 496 -19.85 5.31 0.24
N GLU A 497 -20.21 4.36 -0.60
CA GLU A 497 -21.52 3.73 -0.60
C GLU A 497 -21.38 2.21 -0.70
N ARG A 498 -22.19 1.45 0.06
CA ARG A 498 -22.26 -0.01 0.00
C ARG A 498 -23.70 -0.43 0.18
N ARG A 499 -24.21 -1.18 -0.78
CA ARG A 499 -25.56 -1.74 -0.74
C ARG A 499 -25.50 -3.25 -0.94
N GLU A 500 -26.17 -3.96 -0.08
CA GLU A 500 -26.24 -5.42 -0.10
C GLU A 500 -27.69 -5.85 -0.29
N PHE A 501 -27.92 -6.76 -1.21
CA PHE A 501 -29.22 -7.34 -1.50
C PHE A 501 -29.16 -8.84 -1.29
N LEU A 502 -30.07 -9.35 -0.45
CA LEU A 502 -30.34 -10.77 -0.35
C LEU A 502 -31.43 -11.12 -1.35
N ILE A 503 -31.22 -12.22 -2.06
CA ILE A 503 -32.21 -12.76 -2.97
C ILE A 503 -33.06 -13.73 -2.17
N ASP A 504 -34.33 -13.41 -2.01
CA ASP A 504 -35.29 -14.16 -1.20
C ASP A 504 -36.37 -14.81 -2.07
N GLY A 505 -36.73 -16.08 -1.78
CA GLY A 505 -37.75 -16.79 -2.50
C GLY A 505 -38.71 -17.56 -1.59
N ASP A 506 -39.99 -17.51 -1.93
CA ASP A 506 -41.05 -18.16 -1.15
C ASP A 506 -41.28 -19.62 -1.56
N ASN A 507 -41.16 -20.52 -0.57
CA ASN A 507 -41.51 -21.96 -0.72
C ASN A 507 -40.80 -22.68 -1.86
N ILE A 508 -39.53 -22.38 -2.12
CA ILE A 508 -38.71 -23.06 -3.11
C ILE A 508 -38.57 -24.51 -2.72
N PRO A 509 -38.99 -25.47 -3.58
CA PRO A 509 -38.84 -26.88 -3.26
C PRO A 509 -37.37 -27.32 -3.35
N PRO A 510 -36.90 -28.27 -2.53
CA PRO A 510 -35.54 -28.72 -2.52
C PRO A 510 -34.96 -29.13 -3.88
N GLY A 511 -35.80 -29.67 -4.78
CA GLY A 511 -35.40 -30.05 -6.13
C GLY A 511 -35.02 -28.83 -7.02
N VAL A 512 -35.66 -27.67 -6.79
CA VAL A 512 -35.30 -26.41 -7.45
C VAL A 512 -34.09 -25.79 -6.77
N GLY A 513 -34.02 -25.84 -5.44
CA GLY A 513 -32.87 -25.36 -4.66
C GLY A 513 -31.56 -26.10 -4.96
N ALA A 514 -31.61 -27.29 -5.55
CA ALA A 514 -30.41 -28.02 -6.01
C ALA A 514 -29.88 -27.55 -7.37
N LEU A 515 -30.56 -26.60 -7.99
CA LEU A 515 -30.12 -26.05 -9.28
C LEU A 515 -28.87 -25.18 -9.13
N ARG A 516 -28.12 -25.12 -10.20
CA ARG A 516 -26.98 -24.20 -10.38
C ARG A 516 -27.47 -22.74 -10.36
N PRO A 517 -26.69 -21.75 -9.89
CA PRO A 517 -27.13 -20.37 -9.70
C PRO A 517 -27.86 -19.74 -10.90
N ASP A 518 -27.37 -19.93 -12.14
CA ASP A 518 -27.96 -19.36 -13.35
C ASP A 518 -29.33 -19.97 -13.68
N LEU A 519 -29.57 -21.22 -13.27
CA LEU A 519 -30.85 -21.87 -13.43
C LEU A 519 -31.80 -21.54 -12.27
N LEU A 520 -31.27 -21.39 -11.05
CA LEU A 520 -32.04 -20.98 -9.88
C LEU A 520 -32.57 -19.54 -10.05
N LEU A 521 -31.77 -18.67 -10.69
CA LEU A 521 -32.16 -17.27 -11.03
C LEU A 521 -32.63 -17.14 -12.48
N GLY A 522 -33.10 -18.22 -13.11
CA GLY A 522 -33.73 -18.15 -14.43
C GLY A 522 -35.12 -17.53 -14.36
N ASP A 523 -35.54 -16.75 -15.39
CA ASP A 523 -36.78 -15.99 -15.44
C ASP A 523 -37.99 -16.80 -15.02
N ALA A 524 -38.13 -18.05 -15.53
CA ALA A 524 -39.26 -18.91 -15.20
C ALA A 524 -39.32 -19.32 -13.73
N VAL A 525 -38.17 -19.46 -13.07
CA VAL A 525 -38.09 -19.79 -11.66
C VAL A 525 -38.41 -18.54 -10.81
N ILE A 526 -37.91 -17.38 -11.21
CA ILE A 526 -38.18 -16.09 -10.55
C ILE A 526 -39.69 -15.79 -10.58
N ASP A 527 -40.31 -15.91 -11.77
CA ASP A 527 -41.72 -15.64 -11.93
C ASP A 527 -42.60 -16.62 -11.16
N PHE A 528 -42.24 -17.92 -11.19
CA PHE A 528 -43.06 -18.95 -10.56
C PHE A 528 -43.04 -18.93 -9.03
N TYR A 529 -41.85 -18.67 -8.43
CA TYR A 529 -41.65 -18.66 -6.98
C TYR A 529 -41.61 -17.26 -6.40
N SER A 530 -41.96 -16.24 -7.19
CA SER A 530 -41.98 -14.83 -6.76
C SER A 530 -40.70 -14.39 -6.07
N ILE A 531 -39.54 -14.77 -6.66
CA ILE A 531 -38.22 -14.44 -6.11
C ILE A 531 -38.05 -12.92 -6.15
N GLY A 532 -37.74 -12.33 -5.00
CA GLY A 532 -37.54 -10.90 -4.81
C GLY A 532 -36.22 -10.58 -4.12
N LEU A 533 -36.14 -9.37 -3.59
CA LEU A 533 -34.98 -8.85 -2.90
C LEU A 533 -35.31 -8.33 -1.52
N THR A 534 -34.42 -8.59 -0.58
CA THR A 534 -34.42 -7.95 0.74
C THR A 534 -33.11 -7.19 0.90
N GLU A 535 -33.18 -5.93 1.31
CA GLU A 535 -31.99 -5.11 1.59
C GLU A 535 -31.73 -5.07 3.10
N PRO A 536 -30.77 -5.85 3.63
CA PRO A 536 -30.39 -5.82 5.04
C PRO A 536 -29.55 -4.60 5.39
N THR A 537 -29.11 -3.85 4.38
CA THR A 537 -28.35 -2.61 4.56
C THR A 537 -29.17 -1.67 5.46
N GLN A 538 -28.51 -1.09 6.46
CA GLN A 538 -29.15 -0.14 7.36
C GLN A 538 -29.64 1.09 6.58
N ALA A 539 -30.41 1.94 7.25
CA ALA A 539 -30.91 3.19 6.65
C ALA A 539 -29.82 4.13 6.09
N ASP A 540 -28.55 3.83 6.35
CA ASP A 540 -27.34 4.58 5.95
C ASP A 540 -26.45 3.79 5.03
N PRO A 541 -26.78 3.58 3.74
CA PRO A 541 -25.90 2.86 2.82
C PRO A 541 -24.66 3.66 2.44
N ALA A 542 -24.65 4.98 2.65
CA ALA A 542 -23.59 5.89 2.23
C ALA A 542 -23.13 6.81 3.36
N PHE A 543 -21.87 7.20 3.29
CA PHE A 543 -21.29 8.19 4.18
C PHE A 543 -20.32 9.11 3.42
N ALA A 544 -20.25 10.37 3.87
CA ALA A 544 -19.24 11.35 3.51
C ALA A 544 -18.26 11.52 4.66
N ALA A 545 -16.98 11.66 4.33
CA ALA A 545 -15.95 11.89 5.33
C ALA A 545 -14.97 12.96 4.82
N ASP A 546 -14.73 13.98 5.63
CA ASP A 546 -13.86 15.10 5.30
C ASP A 546 -12.71 15.19 6.32
N LEU A 547 -11.52 15.55 5.85
CA LEU A 547 -10.40 15.94 6.69
C LEU A 547 -9.82 17.24 6.15
N ASP A 548 -9.93 18.32 6.92
CA ASP A 548 -9.37 19.64 6.65
C ASP A 548 -8.23 19.89 7.64
N VAL A 549 -7.01 20.09 7.13
CA VAL A 549 -5.81 20.35 7.93
C VAL A 549 -5.14 21.63 7.46
N MET A 550 -5.01 22.59 8.36
CA MET A 550 -4.22 23.80 8.17
C MET A 550 -3.02 23.78 9.11
N ALA A 551 -1.84 24.01 8.59
CA ALA A 551 -0.62 23.94 9.37
C ALA A 551 0.32 25.10 9.08
N VAL A 552 1.04 25.52 10.13
CA VAL A 552 2.16 26.45 10.07
C VAL A 552 3.29 25.90 10.92
N TYR A 553 4.52 26.04 10.44
CA TYR A 553 5.67 25.62 11.22
C TYR A 553 6.84 26.60 11.10
N GLY A 554 7.75 26.48 12.05
CA GLY A 554 9.05 27.14 12.01
C GLY A 554 10.10 26.26 12.65
N LYS A 555 11.27 26.18 12.04
CA LYS A 555 12.44 25.45 12.58
C LYS A 555 13.72 26.25 12.37
N PHE A 556 14.66 26.03 13.27
CA PHE A 556 16.02 26.55 13.18
C PHE A 556 16.99 25.39 13.05
N LEU A 557 17.81 25.41 12.03
CA LEU A 557 19.01 24.61 11.95
C LEU A 557 20.16 25.49 12.48
N VAL A 558 20.76 25.06 13.59
CA VAL A 558 21.78 25.82 14.33
C VAL A 558 23.07 25.02 14.37
N GLU A 559 24.14 25.59 13.83
CA GLU A 559 25.50 25.00 13.77
C GLU A 559 26.50 25.89 14.58
N PRO A 560 26.43 25.83 15.91
CA PRO A 560 27.17 26.77 16.78
C PRO A 560 28.66 26.58 16.74
N VAL A 561 29.13 25.37 16.50
CA VAL A 561 30.53 24.97 16.35
C VAL A 561 30.65 23.83 15.35
N PHE A 562 31.82 23.69 14.74
CA PHE A 562 32.08 22.62 13.78
C PHE A 562 31.73 21.24 14.35
N GLY A 563 30.99 20.45 13.58
CA GLY A 563 30.59 19.11 13.93
C GLY A 563 29.37 19.03 14.88
N VAL A 564 28.76 20.15 15.27
CA VAL A 564 27.51 20.18 16.09
C VAL A 564 26.41 20.85 15.29
N SER A 565 25.33 20.13 15.02
CA SER A 565 24.12 20.64 14.37
C SER A 565 22.90 20.36 15.26
N LEU A 566 22.05 21.37 15.44
CA LEU A 566 20.81 21.29 16.21
C LEU A 566 19.65 21.76 15.32
N ASP A 567 18.77 20.85 14.94
CA ASP A 567 17.49 21.14 14.28
C ASP A 567 16.40 21.21 15.35
N ILE A 568 15.83 22.39 15.59
CA ILE A 568 14.80 22.61 16.59
C ILE A 568 13.65 23.39 15.98
N GLY A 569 12.44 22.88 16.11
CA GLY A 569 11.26 23.51 15.54
C GLY A 569 9.97 23.10 16.24
N ALA A 570 8.90 23.72 15.77
CA ALA A 570 7.55 23.36 16.16
C ALA A 570 6.59 23.58 14.98
N ARG A 571 5.60 22.71 14.90
CA ARG A 571 4.48 22.78 13.96
C ARG A 571 3.18 22.96 14.74
N TYR A 572 2.37 23.90 14.30
CA TYR A 572 0.98 24.03 14.75
C TYR A 572 0.06 23.51 13.67
N GLU A 573 -0.83 22.59 14.02
CA GLU A 573 -1.88 22.06 13.16
C GLU A 573 -3.25 22.33 13.77
N ASN A 574 -4.15 22.88 12.97
CA ASN A 574 -5.59 22.89 13.21
C ASN A 574 -6.22 21.90 12.25
N ALA A 575 -6.95 20.93 12.78
CA ALA A 575 -7.58 19.90 11.97
C ALA A 575 -9.03 19.66 12.36
N VAL A 576 -9.88 19.49 11.34
CA VAL A 576 -11.27 19.09 11.49
C VAL A 576 -11.51 17.86 10.66
N GLN A 577 -11.87 16.75 11.33
CA GLN A 577 -12.26 15.50 10.69
C GLN A 577 -13.73 15.24 10.95
N THR A 578 -14.52 15.07 9.89
CA THR A 578 -15.95 14.77 9.97
C THR A 578 -16.26 13.47 9.26
N VAL A 579 -17.19 12.72 9.81
CA VAL A 579 -17.81 11.56 9.18
C VAL A 579 -19.31 11.67 9.37
N GLN A 580 -20.05 11.65 8.27
CA GLN A 580 -21.48 11.82 8.26
C GLN A 580 -22.13 10.78 7.35
N THR A 581 -23.28 10.27 7.80
CA THR A 581 -24.12 9.45 6.95
C THR A 581 -24.80 10.32 5.88
N VAL A 582 -24.83 9.82 4.65
CA VAL A 582 -25.46 10.47 3.51
C VAL A 582 -26.83 9.85 3.27
N GLN A 583 -27.87 10.66 3.33
CA GLN A 583 -29.23 10.20 3.06
C GLN A 583 -29.36 9.80 1.57
N ARG A 584 -29.64 8.54 1.32
CA ARG A 584 -29.91 7.99 -0.02
C ARG A 584 -31.38 7.67 -0.23
N LEU A 585 -32.09 7.40 0.85
CA LEU A 585 -33.52 7.08 0.82
C LEU A 585 -34.35 8.35 1.05
N ASN A 586 -35.55 8.40 0.48
CA ASN A 586 -36.48 9.55 0.59
C ASN A 586 -37.13 9.69 1.99
N GLU A 587 -36.68 8.93 2.98
CA GLU A 587 -37.15 8.97 4.34
C GLU A 587 -36.21 9.79 5.23
N PRO A 588 -36.76 10.65 6.12
CA PRO A 588 -35.94 11.36 7.10
C PRO A 588 -35.26 10.38 8.06
N PHE A 589 -33.97 10.52 8.19
CA PHE A 589 -33.15 9.66 9.04
C PHE A 589 -32.25 10.51 9.93
N VAL A 590 -32.05 10.09 11.18
CA VAL A 590 -31.08 10.70 12.11
C VAL A 590 -30.09 9.63 12.54
N SER A 591 -28.87 9.72 12.04
CA SER A 591 -27.79 8.83 12.45
C SER A 591 -27.17 9.27 13.78
N LEU A 592 -26.98 8.32 14.68
CA LEU A 592 -26.16 8.50 15.89
C LEU A 592 -24.66 8.28 15.60
N ALA A 593 -24.32 7.82 14.39
CA ALA A 593 -22.95 7.47 14.00
C ALA A 593 -22.16 8.65 13.41
N ASN A 594 -22.78 9.85 13.35
CA ASN A 594 -22.07 11.04 12.88
C ASN A 594 -20.98 11.46 13.87
N THR A 595 -19.79 11.75 13.36
CA THR A 595 -18.61 12.12 14.17
C THR A 595 -18.00 13.40 13.67
N ARG A 596 -17.54 14.24 14.60
CA ARG A 596 -16.73 15.41 14.31
C ARG A 596 -15.61 15.53 15.35
N ILE A 597 -14.37 15.38 14.91
CA ILE A 597 -13.15 15.57 15.70
C ILE A 597 -12.52 16.88 15.25
N ALA A 598 -12.36 17.83 16.16
CA ALA A 598 -11.77 19.13 15.87
C ALA A 598 -10.72 19.43 16.94
N ASN A 599 -9.46 19.35 16.57
CA ASN A 599 -8.33 19.46 17.50
C ASN A 599 -7.23 20.35 16.94
N ASP A 600 -6.60 21.07 17.88
CA ASP A 600 -5.40 21.87 17.65
C ASP A 600 -4.20 21.21 18.32
N TYR A 601 -3.07 21.14 17.61
CA TYR A 601 -1.86 20.54 18.14
C TYR A 601 -0.65 21.45 17.95
N LEU A 602 0.13 21.61 19.02
CA LEU A 602 1.50 22.12 18.94
C LEU A 602 2.48 20.95 19.06
N LEU A 603 3.26 20.70 18.01
CA LEU A 603 4.11 19.56 17.81
C LEU A 603 5.59 20.00 17.79
N PRO A 604 6.26 20.13 18.95
CA PRO A 604 7.67 20.46 19.01
C PRO A 604 8.54 19.26 18.61
N ALA A 605 9.69 19.56 17.99
CA ALA A 605 10.72 18.60 17.63
C ALA A 605 12.10 19.19 17.82
N ALA A 606 13.05 18.37 18.25
CA ALA A 606 14.46 18.73 18.33
C ALA A 606 15.32 17.52 17.98
N THR A 607 16.33 17.72 17.14
CA THR A 607 17.33 16.71 16.78
C THR A 607 18.72 17.33 16.92
N LEU A 608 19.56 16.70 17.72
CA LEU A 608 20.98 17.03 17.88
C LEU A 608 21.79 16.04 17.04
N THR A 609 22.66 16.53 16.20
CA THR A 609 23.69 15.75 15.50
C THR A 609 25.06 16.24 15.95
N TYR A 610 25.93 15.29 16.34
CA TYR A 610 27.27 15.58 16.80
C TYR A 610 28.29 14.67 16.10
N GLU A 611 29.09 15.24 15.22
CA GLU A 611 30.25 14.60 14.59
C GLU A 611 31.40 14.56 15.60
N LEU A 612 31.56 13.43 16.32
CA LEU A 612 32.60 13.25 17.31
C LEU A 612 34.01 13.17 16.67
N THR A 613 34.06 12.53 15.49
CA THR A 613 35.22 12.47 14.60
C THR A 613 34.73 12.48 13.15
N ASP A 614 35.64 12.55 12.19
CA ASP A 614 35.30 12.45 10.78
C ASP A 614 34.52 11.17 10.41
N ASP A 615 34.64 10.11 11.21
CA ASP A 615 34.02 8.80 10.96
C ASP A 615 32.94 8.42 11.98
N LEU A 616 32.78 9.16 13.09
CA LEU A 616 31.87 8.82 14.18
C LEU A 616 30.89 9.95 14.44
N GLN A 617 29.59 9.65 14.26
CA GLN A 617 28.50 10.58 14.43
C GLN A 617 27.52 10.07 15.51
N PHE A 618 27.05 10.98 16.33
CA PHE A 618 25.98 10.74 17.30
C PHE A 618 24.76 11.59 16.94
N ARG A 619 23.56 10.99 17.01
CA ARG A 619 22.28 11.71 16.87
C ARG A 619 21.37 11.43 18.06
N ALA A 620 20.64 12.46 18.50
CA ALA A 620 19.59 12.32 19.52
C ALA A 620 18.40 13.17 19.13
N ALA A 621 17.20 12.60 19.17
CA ALA A 621 15.96 13.27 18.77
C ALA A 621 14.88 13.11 19.84
N VAL A 622 14.04 14.17 20.00
CA VAL A 622 12.83 14.15 20.81
C VAL A 622 11.74 14.93 20.10
N SER A 623 10.51 14.39 20.10
CA SER A 623 9.38 15.04 19.43
C SER A 623 8.03 14.64 20.01
N LYS A 624 7.02 15.50 19.78
CA LYS A 624 5.61 15.17 19.95
C LYS A 624 4.94 15.05 18.59
N THR A 625 4.16 14.00 18.42
CA THR A 625 3.42 13.70 17.18
C THR A 625 2.03 13.15 17.50
N ILE A 626 1.22 12.95 16.47
CA ILE A 626 -0.14 12.43 16.60
C ILE A 626 -0.39 11.30 15.61
N ALA A 627 -1.50 10.58 15.81
CA ALA A 627 -2.11 9.75 14.77
C ALA A 627 -3.64 9.90 14.87
N ARG A 628 -4.29 10.20 13.75
CA ARG A 628 -5.74 10.36 13.65
C ARG A 628 -6.40 9.02 13.33
N PRO A 629 -7.64 8.78 13.80
CA PRO A 629 -8.44 7.66 13.32
C PRO A 629 -8.58 7.72 11.80
N GLN A 630 -8.53 6.57 11.16
CA GLN A 630 -8.84 6.48 9.74
C GLN A 630 -10.34 6.65 9.51
N PHE A 631 -10.77 7.14 8.34
CA PHE A 631 -12.19 7.36 8.06
C PHE A 631 -13.03 6.10 8.30
N ARG A 632 -12.55 4.94 7.83
CA ARG A 632 -13.27 3.68 7.99
C ARG A 632 -13.38 3.22 9.44
N GLU A 633 -12.43 3.57 10.28
CA GLU A 633 -12.47 3.26 11.71
C GLU A 633 -13.56 4.04 12.47
N LEU A 634 -13.99 5.19 11.92
CA LEU A 634 -15.06 6.02 12.47
C LEU A 634 -16.47 5.62 11.99
N ILE A 635 -16.58 4.76 10.95
CA ILE A 635 -17.85 4.46 10.31
C ILE A 635 -18.46 3.20 10.88
N PHE A 636 -19.64 3.33 11.50
CA PHE A 636 -20.40 2.20 12.02
C PHE A 636 -21.21 1.52 10.90
N GLN A 637 -20.52 0.90 9.95
CA GLN A 637 -21.11 0.12 8.87
C GLN A 637 -20.26 -1.12 8.62
N PRO A 638 -20.86 -2.31 8.46
CA PRO A 638 -20.13 -3.52 8.14
C PRO A 638 -19.40 -3.40 6.79
N PHE A 639 -18.18 -3.88 6.73
CA PHE A 639 -17.39 -4.01 5.52
C PHE A 639 -16.63 -5.34 5.57
N THR A 640 -16.69 -6.12 4.48
CA THR A 640 -15.92 -7.35 4.35
C THR A 640 -14.72 -7.11 3.46
N ASP A 641 -13.53 -7.38 3.97
CA ASP A 641 -12.29 -7.29 3.22
C ASP A 641 -12.18 -8.52 2.28
N PRO A 642 -12.09 -8.33 0.96
CA PRO A 642 -12.02 -9.43 0.01
C PRO A 642 -10.72 -10.25 0.12
N GLU A 643 -9.67 -9.69 0.70
CA GLU A 643 -8.36 -10.31 0.76
C GLU A 643 -8.24 -11.31 1.91
N ASN A 644 -8.81 -10.98 3.07
CA ASN A 644 -8.80 -11.84 4.26
C ASN A 644 -10.18 -12.36 4.66
N GLN A 645 -11.23 -12.01 3.91
CA GLN A 645 -12.63 -12.44 4.12
C GLN A 645 -13.19 -12.05 5.51
N ARG A 646 -12.69 -10.96 6.11
CA ARG A 646 -13.07 -10.50 7.44
C ARG A 646 -14.03 -9.34 7.40
N GLN A 647 -14.94 -9.34 8.36
CA GLN A 647 -15.84 -8.23 8.58
C GLN A 647 -15.21 -7.21 9.55
N TYR A 648 -15.33 -5.94 9.21
CA TYR A 648 -14.91 -4.79 10.00
C TYR A 648 -16.07 -3.86 10.26
N ILE A 649 -16.12 -3.29 11.47
CA ILE A 649 -17.10 -2.25 11.84
C ILE A 649 -16.37 -1.17 12.61
N GLY A 650 -16.51 0.08 12.17
CA GLY A 650 -15.86 1.23 12.81
C GLY A 650 -16.54 1.64 14.12
N ASN A 651 -15.93 2.61 14.79
CA ASN A 651 -16.36 3.17 16.07
C ASN A 651 -16.32 4.70 16.02
N PRO A 652 -17.49 5.36 15.89
CA PRO A 652 -17.60 6.83 15.90
C PRO A 652 -17.08 7.50 17.19
N GLY A 653 -16.83 6.74 18.24
CA GLY A 653 -16.33 7.21 19.54
C GLY A 653 -14.82 7.33 19.64
N LEU A 654 -14.06 7.05 18.58
CA LEU A 654 -12.59 7.12 18.59
C LEU A 654 -12.08 8.56 18.73
N SER A 655 -10.88 8.67 19.29
CA SER A 655 -10.12 9.92 19.43
C SER A 655 -8.70 9.77 18.89
N ASP A 656 -8.04 10.90 18.65
CA ASP A 656 -6.65 10.94 18.19
C ASP A 656 -5.70 10.32 19.22
N THR A 657 -4.70 9.58 18.74
CA THR A 657 -3.55 9.12 19.54
C THR A 657 -2.51 10.22 19.60
N ARG A 658 -1.90 10.45 20.77
CA ARG A 658 -0.78 11.37 20.95
C ARG A 658 0.48 10.59 21.30
N LEU A 659 1.61 11.00 20.75
CA LEU A 659 2.87 10.32 20.95
C LEU A 659 3.96 11.27 21.45
N LEU A 660 4.76 10.79 22.40
CA LEU A 660 6.06 11.35 22.73
C LEU A 660 7.13 10.38 22.23
N ASN A 661 8.02 10.84 21.35
CA ASN A 661 9.07 10.04 20.76
C ASN A 661 10.43 10.50 21.26
N ALA A 662 11.33 9.56 21.55
CA ALA A 662 12.73 9.82 21.87
C ALA A 662 13.62 8.76 21.18
N GLU A 663 14.76 9.19 20.66
CA GLU A 663 15.72 8.31 19.97
C GLU A 663 17.13 8.78 20.21
N ALA A 664 18.07 7.82 20.29
CA ALA A 664 19.50 8.08 20.23
C ALA A 664 20.18 7.08 19.30
N ARG A 665 21.13 7.54 18.47
CA ARG A 665 21.80 6.74 17.46
C ARG A 665 23.28 7.09 17.38
N VAL A 666 24.12 6.08 17.22
CA VAL A 666 25.56 6.20 16.94
C VAL A 666 25.81 5.57 15.57
N GLU A 667 26.54 6.27 14.72
CA GLU A 667 26.91 5.83 13.38
C GLU A 667 28.42 5.91 13.22
N TYR A 668 29.01 4.81 12.78
CA TYR A 668 30.42 4.73 12.48
C TYR A 668 30.64 4.39 11.00
N TYR A 669 31.27 5.29 10.30
CA TYR A 669 31.54 5.20 8.85
C TYR A 669 32.95 4.63 8.64
N LEU A 670 33.02 3.47 7.95
CA LEU A 670 34.26 2.74 7.68
C LEU A 670 34.90 3.11 6.34
N GLY A 671 34.47 4.21 5.71
CA GLY A 671 34.87 4.67 4.37
C GLY A 671 33.85 4.20 3.32
N ARG A 672 33.95 4.64 2.09
CA ARG A 672 33.13 4.37 0.89
C ARG A 672 31.89 3.45 1.10
N GLY A 673 30.78 4.00 1.58
CA GLY A 673 29.53 3.26 1.72
C GLY A 673 29.45 2.28 2.93
N ASN A 674 30.58 1.95 3.56
CA ASN A 674 30.62 1.03 4.69
C ASN A 674 30.23 1.71 6.00
N LYS A 675 29.27 1.18 6.71
CA LYS A 675 28.79 1.76 7.96
C LYS A 675 28.32 0.71 8.97
N VAL A 676 28.45 1.08 10.24
CA VAL A 676 27.81 0.39 11.35
C VAL A 676 27.00 1.41 12.15
N SER A 677 25.76 1.11 12.45
CA SER A 677 24.96 1.97 13.32
C SER A 677 24.23 1.19 14.39
N VAL A 678 24.06 1.84 15.54
CA VAL A 678 23.27 1.32 16.67
C VAL A 678 22.34 2.42 17.14
N ALA A 679 21.04 2.13 17.25
CA ALA A 679 20.03 3.05 17.73
C ALA A 679 19.22 2.45 18.86
N GLY A 680 18.75 3.32 19.77
CA GLY A 680 17.74 3.00 20.77
C GLY A 680 16.60 3.98 20.69
N PHE A 681 15.36 3.53 20.81
CA PHE A 681 14.16 4.35 20.72
C PHE A 681 13.15 4.05 21.80
N TYR A 682 12.36 5.07 22.16
CA TYR A 682 11.27 5.01 23.11
C TYR A 682 10.09 5.85 22.61
N LYS A 683 8.88 5.32 22.75
CA LYS A 683 7.62 6.02 22.44
C LYS A 683 6.62 5.81 23.57
N ASP A 684 5.97 6.89 23.99
CA ASP A 684 4.85 6.89 24.92
C ASP A 684 3.59 7.31 24.18
N LEU A 685 2.54 6.48 24.23
CA LEU A 685 1.32 6.67 23.47
C LEU A 685 0.15 6.90 24.42
N GLU A 686 -0.56 7.99 24.25
CA GLU A 686 -1.85 8.26 24.89
C GLU A 686 -2.97 7.89 23.92
N SER A 687 -3.94 7.11 24.38
CA SER A 687 -5.11 6.70 23.61
C SER A 687 -4.80 6.00 22.26
N PRO A 688 -3.88 5.00 22.21
CA PRO A 688 -3.63 4.26 20.98
C PRO A 688 -4.89 3.52 20.53
N ILE A 689 -5.13 3.48 19.21
CA ILE A 689 -6.27 2.76 18.61
C ILE A 689 -5.84 1.32 18.37
N GLU A 690 -6.57 0.37 18.97
CA GLU A 690 -6.30 -1.05 18.86
C GLU A 690 -7.49 -1.79 18.20
N PRO A 691 -7.21 -2.72 17.26
CA PRO A 691 -8.23 -3.59 16.71
C PRO A 691 -8.52 -4.75 17.67
N TYR A 692 -9.80 -5.03 17.90
CA TYR A 692 -10.24 -6.18 18.69
C TYR A 692 -11.31 -6.99 17.96
N VAL A 693 -11.42 -8.27 18.29
CA VAL A 693 -12.42 -9.18 17.73
C VAL A 693 -13.57 -9.36 18.69
N SER A 694 -14.80 -9.21 18.19
CA SER A 694 -16.03 -9.61 18.87
C SER A 694 -16.70 -10.75 18.11
N ILE A 695 -17.30 -11.69 18.84
CA ILE A 695 -18.16 -12.72 18.27
C ILE A 695 -19.59 -12.16 18.21
N GLY A 696 -20.17 -12.12 17.01
CA GLY A 696 -21.56 -11.78 16.80
C GLY A 696 -22.52 -12.86 17.35
N ALA A 697 -23.79 -12.54 17.42
CA ALA A 697 -24.81 -13.51 17.82
C ALA A 697 -24.96 -14.70 16.83
N ASP A 698 -24.48 -14.48 15.61
CA ASP A 698 -24.40 -15.46 14.51
C ASP A 698 -23.06 -16.20 14.46
N THR A 699 -22.23 -16.10 15.53
CA THR A 699 -20.89 -16.66 15.66
C THR A 699 -19.86 -16.11 14.66
N SER A 700 -20.21 -15.06 13.90
CA SER A 700 -19.26 -14.39 12.99
C SER A 700 -18.23 -13.56 13.77
N PHE A 701 -16.98 -13.62 13.29
CA PHE A 701 -15.93 -12.74 13.78
C PHE A 701 -16.03 -11.35 13.13
N THR A 702 -16.21 -10.33 13.98
CA THR A 702 -16.18 -8.94 13.54
C THR A 702 -15.01 -8.22 14.18
N THR A 703 -14.16 -7.60 13.39
CA THR A 703 -13.09 -6.71 13.87
C THR A 703 -13.67 -5.33 14.13
N ARG A 704 -13.39 -4.81 15.32
CA ARG A 704 -13.79 -3.47 15.77
C ARG A 704 -12.59 -2.71 16.30
N PHE A 705 -12.76 -1.43 16.59
CA PHE A 705 -11.69 -0.53 17.02
C PHE A 705 -12.07 0.19 18.31
N ALA A 706 -11.10 0.35 19.21
CA ALA A 706 -11.27 1.17 20.40
C ALA A 706 -9.93 1.80 20.81
N ASN A 707 -9.98 2.93 21.51
CA ASN A 707 -8.76 3.50 22.11
C ASN A 707 -8.41 2.75 23.38
N ALA A 708 -7.22 2.12 23.43
CA ALA A 708 -6.66 1.69 24.71
C ALA A 708 -6.23 2.93 25.52
N PRO A 709 -6.18 2.87 26.87
CA PRO A 709 -5.87 4.04 27.68
C PRO A 709 -4.48 4.63 27.41
N ALA A 710 -3.45 3.79 27.38
CA ALA A 710 -2.08 4.19 27.05
C ALA A 710 -1.27 2.98 26.59
N ALA A 711 -0.11 3.24 25.98
CA ALA A 711 0.89 2.22 25.66
C ALA A 711 2.31 2.80 25.71
N GLN A 712 3.28 1.91 25.87
CA GLN A 712 4.70 2.21 25.74
C GLN A 712 5.33 1.27 24.75
N LEU A 713 6.24 1.81 23.90
CA LEU A 713 7.02 1.05 22.95
C LEU A 713 8.48 1.47 23.06
N TYR A 714 9.39 0.50 23.10
CA TYR A 714 10.82 0.74 23.15
C TYR A 714 11.60 -0.37 22.47
N GLY A 715 12.81 -0.05 22.03
CA GLY A 715 13.63 -1.03 21.33
C GLY A 715 14.99 -0.52 20.91
N GLY A 716 15.67 -1.36 20.13
CA GLY A 716 16.98 -1.06 19.58
C GLY A 716 17.13 -1.59 18.15
N GLU A 717 17.95 -0.91 17.36
CA GLU A 717 18.28 -1.24 15.99
C GLU A 717 19.80 -1.36 15.86
N ILE A 718 20.25 -2.35 15.08
CA ILE A 718 21.64 -2.48 14.64
C ILE A 718 21.62 -2.60 13.11
N GLU A 719 22.43 -1.82 12.43
CA GLU A 719 22.62 -1.86 11.00
C GLU A 719 24.10 -1.98 10.67
N PHE A 720 24.43 -2.85 9.74
CA PHE A 720 25.77 -3.12 9.26
C PHE A 720 25.73 -3.16 7.73
N GLN A 721 26.57 -2.37 7.09
CA GLN A 721 26.79 -2.40 5.65
C GLN A 721 28.29 -2.44 5.38
N TYR A 722 28.71 -3.40 4.57
CA TYR A 722 30.12 -3.59 4.26
C TYR A 722 30.29 -4.12 2.84
N ASP A 723 31.04 -3.38 2.04
CA ASP A 723 31.47 -3.73 0.70
C ASP A 723 32.97 -4.13 0.74
N TYR A 724 33.24 -5.31 0.24
CA TYR A 724 34.57 -5.89 0.25
C TYR A 724 35.08 -6.20 -1.18
N ASP A 725 36.12 -5.54 -1.60
CA ASP A 725 36.76 -5.78 -2.91
C ASP A 725 37.40 -7.18 -2.96
N LEU A 726 36.99 -7.99 -3.94
CA LEU A 726 37.50 -9.33 -4.16
C LEU A 726 38.65 -9.36 -5.18
N VAL A 727 39.06 -8.20 -5.68
CA VAL A 727 40.06 -8.02 -6.74
C VAL A 727 41.37 -8.76 -6.44
N ASP A 728 41.83 -8.75 -5.19
CA ASP A 728 43.08 -9.41 -4.75
C ASP A 728 43.05 -10.94 -4.86
N ILE A 729 41.81 -11.55 -4.93
CA ILE A 729 41.67 -13.00 -5.11
C ILE A 729 42.07 -13.40 -6.57
N GLY A 730 41.87 -12.48 -7.52
CA GLY A 730 42.19 -12.68 -8.93
C GLY A 730 41.26 -13.65 -9.68
N GLY A 731 41.52 -13.91 -10.94
CA GLY A 731 40.72 -14.80 -11.79
C GLY A 731 39.28 -14.27 -11.97
N PHE A 732 38.26 -15.07 -11.67
CA PHE A 732 36.83 -14.71 -11.76
C PHE A 732 36.46 -13.52 -10.87
N PHE A 733 37.22 -13.31 -9.79
CA PHE A 733 36.92 -12.27 -8.79
C PHE A 733 37.69 -10.95 -9.04
N ALA A 734 38.53 -10.88 -10.12
CA ALA A 734 39.38 -9.71 -10.38
C ALA A 734 38.63 -8.37 -10.61
N THR A 735 37.33 -8.43 -10.91
CA THR A 735 36.46 -7.26 -11.13
C THR A 735 35.28 -7.25 -10.19
N LYS A 736 35.33 -7.99 -9.06
CA LYS A 736 34.14 -8.21 -8.22
C LYS A 736 34.32 -7.67 -6.83
N GLN A 737 33.19 -7.27 -6.26
CA GLN A 737 33.01 -6.96 -4.83
C GLN A 737 31.97 -7.88 -4.19
N ALA A 738 32.14 -8.15 -2.92
CA ALA A 738 31.12 -8.78 -2.08
C ALA A 738 30.44 -7.69 -1.25
N ILE A 739 29.10 -7.72 -1.22
CA ILE A 739 28.28 -6.78 -0.45
C ILE A 739 27.60 -7.56 0.66
N LEU A 740 27.70 -7.04 1.88
CA LEU A 740 27.01 -7.56 3.04
C LEU A 740 26.21 -6.44 3.73
N ILE A 741 24.89 -6.54 3.67
CA ILE A 741 23.97 -5.66 4.40
C ILE A 741 23.21 -6.52 5.41
N ALA A 742 23.28 -6.16 6.68
CA ALA A 742 22.58 -6.83 7.75
C ALA A 742 21.92 -5.82 8.66
N ASN A 743 20.68 -6.07 9.03
CA ASN A 743 20.01 -5.26 10.03
C ASN A 743 19.20 -6.13 10.98
N TYR A 744 19.07 -5.67 12.21
CA TYR A 744 18.29 -6.31 13.23
C TYR A 744 17.59 -5.26 14.09
N THR A 745 16.29 -5.44 14.28
CA THR A 745 15.45 -4.59 15.12
C THR A 745 14.81 -5.46 16.21
N TYR A 746 14.99 -5.01 17.46
CA TYR A 746 14.28 -5.53 18.61
C TYR A 746 13.30 -4.48 19.11
N THR A 747 12.01 -4.84 19.21
CA THR A 747 10.95 -3.95 19.66
C THR A 747 10.10 -4.63 20.72
N GLN A 748 9.80 -3.92 21.77
CA GLN A 748 8.86 -4.34 22.82
C GLN A 748 7.82 -3.26 23.01
N SER A 749 6.57 -3.66 23.19
CA SER A 749 5.48 -2.76 23.57
C SER A 749 4.63 -3.34 24.68
N GLN A 750 3.89 -2.49 25.36
CA GLN A 750 2.95 -2.88 26.41
C GLN A 750 1.83 -1.86 26.53
N LEU A 751 0.61 -2.33 26.52
CA LEU A 751 -0.56 -1.55 26.91
C LEU A 751 -0.49 -1.26 28.41
N LYS A 752 -1.01 -0.11 28.80
CA LYS A 752 -1.14 0.32 30.20
C LYS A 752 -2.61 0.50 30.52
N VAL A 753 -3.17 -0.45 31.25
CA VAL A 753 -4.57 -0.47 31.63
C VAL A 753 -4.68 -0.56 33.13
N ARG A 754 -5.19 0.49 33.77
CA ARG A 754 -5.35 0.57 35.22
C ARG A 754 -6.81 0.33 35.61
N PRO A 755 -7.07 -0.17 36.82
CA PRO A 755 -8.44 -0.26 37.33
C PRO A 755 -9.15 1.11 37.30
N GLY A 756 -10.30 1.19 36.65
CA GLY A 756 -11.08 2.42 36.46
C GLY A 756 -10.79 3.20 35.18
N ASP A 757 -9.83 2.76 34.37
CA ASP A 757 -9.65 3.31 33.03
C ASP A 757 -10.83 2.94 32.14
N THR A 758 -11.26 3.86 31.28
CA THR A 758 -12.41 3.68 30.38
C THR A 758 -12.00 3.77 28.92
N THR A 759 -12.80 3.13 28.06
CA THR A 759 -12.74 3.30 26.61
C THR A 759 -14.12 3.63 26.08
N ARG A 760 -14.20 4.18 24.86
CA ARG A 760 -15.45 4.46 24.18
C ARG A 760 -15.72 3.46 23.09
N ILE A 761 -16.89 2.84 23.13
CA ILE A 761 -17.39 1.98 22.07
C ILE A 761 -18.70 2.56 21.53
N PHE A 762 -19.07 2.19 20.31
CA PHE A 762 -20.34 2.58 19.73
C PHE A 762 -21.30 1.38 19.71
N THR A 763 -22.54 1.62 20.16
CA THR A 763 -23.62 0.64 20.16
C THR A 763 -24.80 1.16 19.34
N ALA A 764 -25.28 0.35 18.39
CA ALA A 764 -26.43 0.70 17.57
C ALA A 764 -27.65 1.06 18.46
N GLY A 765 -28.33 2.14 18.11
CA GLY A 765 -29.51 2.64 18.84
C GLY A 765 -29.23 3.34 20.17
N VAL A 766 -27.99 3.31 20.67
CA VAL A 766 -27.57 3.96 21.92
C VAL A 766 -26.58 5.08 21.66
N GLY A 767 -25.68 4.91 20.68
CA GLY A 767 -24.58 5.83 20.39
C GLY A 767 -23.27 5.48 21.11
N PRO A 768 -22.34 6.44 21.23
CA PRO A 768 -21.08 6.26 21.97
C PRO A 768 -21.34 6.00 23.45
N LEU A 769 -20.74 4.92 23.99
CA LEU A 769 -20.84 4.49 25.37
C LEU A 769 -19.46 4.39 25.99
N GLU A 770 -19.27 5.01 27.15
CA GLU A 770 -18.09 4.80 27.98
C GLU A 770 -18.22 3.47 28.76
N THR A 771 -17.17 2.65 28.69
CA THR A 771 -17.13 1.33 29.33
C THR A 771 -15.74 1.06 29.91
N ASP A 772 -15.64 0.06 30.80
CA ASP A 772 -14.37 -0.34 31.40
C ASP A 772 -13.42 -0.85 30.31
N ALA A 773 -12.22 -0.26 30.23
CA ALA A 773 -11.18 -0.63 29.28
C ALA A 773 -10.68 -2.08 29.47
N ALA A 774 -10.74 -2.61 30.70
CA ALA A 774 -10.33 -3.97 31.02
C ALA A 774 -11.23 -5.07 30.37
N LEU A 775 -12.37 -4.70 29.80
CA LEU A 775 -13.20 -5.63 29.01
C LEU A 775 -12.61 -5.92 27.62
N PHE A 776 -11.69 -5.08 27.13
CA PHE A 776 -11.13 -5.14 25.80
C PHE A 776 -9.60 -5.29 25.79
N PHE A 777 -8.92 -4.80 26.82
CA PHE A 777 -7.47 -4.68 26.88
C PHE A 777 -6.95 -5.15 28.25
N ASN A 778 -5.86 -5.91 28.26
CA ASN A 778 -5.18 -6.29 29.48
C ASN A 778 -3.91 -5.43 29.67
N ASP A 779 -3.57 -5.16 30.94
CA ASP A 779 -2.30 -4.49 31.25
C ASP A 779 -1.11 -5.38 30.87
N GLY A 780 -0.16 -4.81 30.14
CA GLY A 780 1.04 -5.53 29.67
C GLY A 780 0.91 -6.20 28.30
N ASP A 781 -0.28 -6.22 27.67
CA ASP A 781 -0.44 -6.74 26.31
C ASP A 781 0.41 -5.94 25.30
N ARG A 782 0.90 -6.61 24.25
CA ARG A 782 1.67 -5.97 23.15
C ARG A 782 0.73 -5.15 22.27
N LEU A 783 1.23 -4.11 21.60
CA LEU A 783 0.50 -3.43 20.53
C LEU A 783 0.24 -4.38 19.34
N ALA A 784 -0.92 -4.22 18.69
CA ALA A 784 -1.25 -4.99 17.49
C ALA A 784 -0.32 -4.62 16.32
N GLY A 785 0.09 -5.63 15.53
CA GLY A 785 0.97 -5.48 14.37
C GLY A 785 2.46 -5.52 14.67
N GLN A 786 2.87 -5.51 15.93
CA GLN A 786 4.28 -5.49 16.32
C GLN A 786 4.89 -6.89 16.37
N SER A 787 5.98 -7.10 15.61
CA SER A 787 6.93 -8.21 15.82
C SER A 787 8.05 -7.80 16.77
N ASP A 788 8.40 -8.66 17.74
CA ASP A 788 9.48 -8.38 18.68
C ASP A 788 10.86 -8.38 18.01
N HIS A 789 11.02 -9.21 16.98
CA HIS A 789 12.27 -9.40 16.26
C HIS A 789 12.05 -9.28 14.75
N ILE A 790 12.80 -8.39 14.11
CA ILE A 790 12.89 -8.26 12.65
C ILE A 790 14.37 -8.32 12.30
N ALA A 791 14.75 -9.21 11.37
CA ALA A 791 16.13 -9.34 10.90
C ALA A 791 16.17 -9.46 9.39
N ASN A 792 17.05 -8.71 8.74
CA ASN A 792 17.34 -8.84 7.32
C ASN A 792 18.83 -9.07 7.11
N LEU A 793 19.17 -9.96 6.20
CA LEU A 793 20.53 -10.21 5.73
C LEU A 793 20.53 -10.29 4.21
N GLN A 794 21.32 -9.44 3.60
CA GLN A 794 21.57 -9.46 2.17
C GLN A 794 23.05 -9.73 1.95
N PHE A 795 23.35 -10.77 1.17
CA PHE A 795 24.70 -11.08 0.74
C PHE A 795 24.72 -11.12 -0.79
N GLY A 796 25.57 -10.29 -1.40
CA GLY A 796 25.70 -10.16 -2.85
C GLY A 796 27.13 -10.29 -3.33
N ILE A 797 27.31 -10.71 -4.58
CA ILE A 797 28.54 -10.58 -5.34
C ILE A 797 28.19 -9.81 -6.61
N GLU A 798 28.87 -8.70 -6.83
CA GLU A 798 28.65 -7.80 -7.97
C GLU A 798 29.95 -7.58 -8.73
N ASP A 799 29.83 -7.35 -10.03
CA ASP A 799 30.95 -6.96 -10.88
C ASP A 799 31.03 -5.43 -10.96
N LEU A 800 32.21 -4.86 -10.84
CA LEU A 800 32.47 -3.41 -10.83
C LEU A 800 32.46 -2.79 -12.24
N ASP A 801 32.69 -3.61 -13.28
CA ASP A 801 32.85 -3.14 -14.66
C ASP A 801 31.60 -3.33 -15.51
N LYS A 802 30.65 -4.16 -15.06
CA LYS A 802 29.42 -4.50 -15.80
C LYS A 802 28.34 -5.00 -14.85
N LEU A 803 27.08 -4.89 -15.25
CA LEU A 803 25.98 -5.47 -14.50
C LEU A 803 26.05 -7.00 -14.52
N GLN A 804 26.66 -7.57 -13.48
CA GLN A 804 26.63 -9.01 -13.16
C GLN A 804 26.51 -9.14 -11.65
N GLN A 805 25.38 -9.67 -11.19
CA GLN A 805 25.03 -9.67 -9.79
C GLN A 805 24.36 -10.97 -9.38
N LEU A 806 24.71 -11.47 -8.22
CA LEU A 806 24.03 -12.57 -7.54
C LEU A 806 23.81 -12.19 -6.08
N THR A 807 22.55 -12.14 -5.63
CA THR A 807 22.19 -11.71 -4.28
C THR A 807 21.31 -12.75 -3.61
N VAL A 808 21.66 -13.12 -2.38
CA VAL A 808 20.85 -13.92 -1.45
C VAL A 808 20.26 -12.99 -0.40
N LEU A 809 18.96 -13.08 -0.19
CA LEU A 809 18.20 -12.28 0.73
C LEU A 809 17.56 -13.19 1.79
N LEU A 810 17.75 -12.87 3.06
CA LEU A 810 17.08 -13.52 4.17
C LEU A 810 16.27 -12.49 4.95
N THR A 811 15.00 -12.78 5.24
CA THR A 811 14.13 -11.94 6.08
C THR A 811 13.51 -12.83 7.15
N TYR A 812 13.61 -12.38 8.40
CA TYR A 812 12.97 -13.02 9.53
C TYR A 812 12.13 -12.02 10.29
N GLU A 813 10.88 -12.37 10.54
CA GLU A 813 9.98 -11.64 11.43
C GLU A 813 9.41 -12.63 12.46
N SER A 814 9.43 -12.26 13.74
CA SER A 814 8.77 -13.05 14.78
C SER A 814 7.25 -12.88 14.71
N GLU A 815 6.54 -13.76 15.39
CA GLU A 815 5.08 -13.68 15.48
C GLU A 815 4.62 -12.33 16.07
N ARG A 816 3.43 -11.91 15.63
CA ARG A 816 2.77 -10.66 16.02
C ARG A 816 1.29 -10.85 16.25
N VAL A 817 0.74 -10.10 17.19
CA VAL A 817 -0.71 -10.02 17.40
C VAL A 817 -1.32 -9.20 16.28
N THR A 818 -2.27 -9.76 15.52
CA THR A 818 -2.99 -9.02 14.48
C THR A 818 -4.26 -8.39 15.02
N ARG A 819 -4.92 -9.02 16.01
CA ARG A 819 -6.14 -8.54 16.67
C ARG A 819 -6.26 -9.06 18.08
N ARG A 820 -6.82 -8.24 18.95
CA ARG A 820 -7.12 -8.63 20.35
C ARG A 820 -8.30 -9.57 20.43
N GLY A 821 -8.16 -10.63 21.22
CA GLY A 821 -9.30 -11.40 21.67
C GLY A 821 -10.05 -10.67 22.80
N THR A 822 -11.38 -10.72 22.78
CA THR A 822 -12.23 -10.18 23.85
C THR A 822 -13.03 -11.29 24.52
N ALA A 823 -13.60 -11.02 25.70
CA ALA A 823 -14.41 -11.98 26.45
C ALA A 823 -13.67 -13.30 26.77
N GLY A 824 -12.35 -13.21 27.00
CA GLY A 824 -11.51 -14.36 27.35
C GLY A 824 -10.99 -15.16 26.16
N LEU A 825 -11.31 -14.76 24.91
CA LEU A 825 -10.69 -15.32 23.71
C LEU A 825 -9.19 -14.94 23.68
N PRO A 826 -8.30 -15.84 23.24
CA PRO A 826 -6.91 -15.48 22.98
C PRO A 826 -6.80 -14.52 21.80
N ASP A 827 -5.69 -13.79 21.74
CA ASP A 827 -5.37 -12.93 20.61
C ASP A 827 -5.21 -13.75 19.32
N ILE A 828 -5.51 -13.13 18.18
CA ILE A 828 -5.18 -13.68 16.86
C ILE A 828 -3.73 -13.29 16.57
N VAL A 829 -2.92 -14.31 16.24
CA VAL A 829 -1.49 -14.19 16.02
C VAL A 829 -1.12 -14.61 14.62
N GLU A 830 -0.31 -13.80 13.94
CA GLU A 830 0.34 -14.12 12.67
C GLU A 830 1.81 -14.50 12.92
N ASN A 831 2.30 -15.50 12.19
CA ASN A 831 3.70 -15.95 12.28
C ASN A 831 4.37 -15.90 10.89
N PRO A 832 5.00 -14.77 10.50
CA PRO A 832 5.66 -14.64 9.20
C PRO A 832 6.88 -15.56 9.04
N GLY A 833 7.76 -15.65 10.05
CA GLY A 833 8.91 -16.55 10.09
C GLY A 833 10.07 -16.16 9.18
N LEU A 834 10.84 -17.16 8.73
CA LEU A 834 12.03 -16.97 7.89
C LEU A 834 11.70 -17.17 6.40
N ARG A 835 12.08 -16.18 5.58
CA ARG A 835 12.03 -16.25 4.10
C ARG A 835 13.44 -16.14 3.52
N VAL A 836 13.67 -16.85 2.45
CA VAL A 836 14.95 -16.84 1.71
C VAL A 836 14.66 -16.65 0.24
N ASP A 837 15.31 -15.65 -0.36
CA ASP A 837 15.14 -15.29 -1.75
C ASP A 837 16.52 -15.23 -2.45
N LEU A 838 16.52 -15.45 -3.76
CA LEU A 838 17.69 -15.38 -4.62
C LEU A 838 17.40 -14.52 -5.83
N VAL A 839 18.30 -13.58 -6.14
CA VAL A 839 18.20 -12.68 -7.29
C VAL A 839 19.51 -12.76 -8.08
N ALA A 840 19.40 -12.95 -9.39
CA ALA A 840 20.52 -12.91 -10.32
C ALA A 840 20.23 -11.92 -11.45
N ARG A 841 21.19 -11.04 -11.75
CA ARG A 841 21.12 -10.07 -12.85
C ARG A 841 22.37 -10.16 -13.72
N GLN A 842 22.17 -10.08 -15.02
CA GLN A 842 23.27 -10.15 -15.99
C GLN A 842 22.99 -9.25 -17.18
N GLU A 843 23.92 -8.32 -17.44
CA GLU A 843 23.94 -7.56 -18.69
C GLU A 843 24.66 -8.36 -19.79
N VAL A 844 24.11 -8.29 -21.00
CA VAL A 844 24.69 -8.88 -22.21
C VAL A 844 24.54 -7.90 -23.36
N LYS A 845 25.65 -7.52 -23.99
CA LYS A 845 25.63 -6.69 -25.21
C LYS A 845 25.50 -7.56 -26.45
N LEU A 846 24.36 -7.43 -27.14
CA LEU A 846 24.05 -8.14 -28.40
C LEU A 846 23.74 -7.15 -29.50
N ALA A 847 24.44 -7.26 -30.64
CA ALA A 847 24.24 -6.40 -31.82
C ALA A 847 24.31 -4.88 -31.54
N GLY A 848 25.10 -4.47 -30.54
CA GLY A 848 25.23 -3.07 -30.15
C GLY A 848 24.19 -2.55 -29.18
N GLN A 849 23.25 -3.40 -28.79
CA GLN A 849 22.22 -3.07 -27.80
C GLN A 849 22.52 -3.78 -26.48
N THR A 850 22.14 -3.13 -25.38
CA THR A 850 22.29 -3.65 -24.03
C THR A 850 21.02 -4.38 -23.59
N PHE A 851 21.18 -5.65 -23.21
CA PHE A 851 20.09 -6.47 -22.64
C PHE A 851 20.42 -6.82 -21.20
N GLU A 852 19.49 -6.51 -20.30
CA GLU A 852 19.52 -6.96 -18.91
C GLU A 852 18.63 -8.21 -18.77
N PHE A 853 19.19 -9.30 -18.27
CA PHE A 853 18.49 -10.52 -17.87
C PHE A 853 18.41 -10.56 -16.36
N LYS A 854 17.19 -10.78 -15.81
CA LYS A 854 16.97 -10.95 -14.38
C LYS A 854 16.23 -12.26 -14.12
N ALA A 855 16.72 -13.05 -13.17
CA ALA A 855 16.09 -14.27 -12.69
C ALA A 855 15.94 -14.20 -11.16
N GLU A 856 14.79 -14.60 -10.64
CA GLU A 856 14.49 -14.57 -9.22
C GLU A 856 13.88 -15.89 -8.78
N ALA A 857 14.20 -16.30 -7.56
CA ALA A 857 13.54 -17.39 -6.85
C ALA A 857 13.20 -16.91 -5.45
N ARG A 858 11.91 -16.87 -5.13
CA ARG A 858 11.38 -16.30 -3.89
C ARG A 858 10.78 -17.38 -3.00
N ASN A 859 10.81 -17.14 -1.69
CA ASN A 859 10.28 -18.06 -0.70
C ASN A 859 10.84 -19.48 -0.85
N LEU A 860 12.16 -19.61 -1.02
CA LEU A 860 12.83 -20.90 -1.32
C LEU A 860 12.56 -22.00 -0.28
N PHE A 861 12.23 -21.64 0.96
CA PHE A 861 11.90 -22.60 2.01
C PHE A 861 10.40 -22.97 2.06
N GLY A 862 9.58 -22.41 1.15
CA GLY A 862 8.14 -22.68 1.11
C GLY A 862 7.44 -22.25 2.38
N ARG A 863 7.71 -21.04 2.88
CA ARG A 863 7.05 -20.54 4.08
C ARG A 863 5.63 -20.14 3.76
N ASP A 864 4.67 -20.71 4.49
CA ASP A 864 3.24 -20.49 4.35
C ASP A 864 2.77 -19.31 5.22
N ASN A 865 1.55 -18.84 4.94
CA ASN A 865 0.87 -17.87 5.79
C ASN A 865 0.19 -18.58 6.95
N PHE A 866 0.57 -18.22 8.17
CA PHE A 866 0.00 -18.78 9.39
C PHE A 866 -0.63 -17.67 10.23
N GLU A 867 -1.94 -17.71 10.39
CA GLU A 867 -2.66 -16.85 11.31
C GLU A 867 -3.63 -17.72 12.12
N PHE A 868 -3.53 -17.64 13.45
CA PHE A 868 -4.16 -18.60 14.35
C PHE A 868 -4.52 -17.98 15.71
N GLN A 869 -5.36 -18.69 16.46
CA GLN A 869 -5.54 -18.50 17.91
C GLN A 869 -5.09 -19.76 18.64
N GLN A 870 -4.55 -19.62 19.85
CA GLN A 870 -4.07 -20.74 20.65
C GLN A 870 -4.31 -20.53 22.16
N VAL A 871 -4.81 -21.59 22.83
CA VAL A 871 -4.93 -21.69 24.28
C VAL A 871 -4.36 -23.03 24.72
N GLY A 872 -3.24 -23.02 25.43
CA GLY A 872 -2.52 -24.25 25.80
C GLY A 872 -2.14 -25.03 24.53
N ASP A 873 -2.55 -26.31 24.46
CA ASP A 873 -2.30 -27.17 23.30
C ASP A 873 -3.41 -27.05 22.21
N ASN A 874 -4.51 -26.34 22.49
CA ASN A 874 -5.60 -26.17 21.52
C ASN A 874 -5.31 -24.96 20.62
N ARG A 875 -5.26 -25.21 19.32
CA ARG A 875 -5.00 -24.22 18.27
C ARG A 875 -6.06 -24.31 17.18
N ILE A 876 -6.53 -23.17 16.72
CA ILE A 876 -7.40 -23.03 15.55
C ILE A 876 -6.76 -22.11 14.52
N GLU A 877 -6.99 -22.43 13.25
CA GLU A 877 -6.46 -21.69 12.12
C GLU A 877 -7.49 -20.62 11.68
N ILE A 878 -7.08 -19.36 11.66
CA ILE A 878 -7.98 -18.24 11.33
C ILE A 878 -7.86 -17.88 9.83
N ASN A 879 -6.62 -17.81 9.31
CA ASN A 879 -6.34 -17.53 7.92
C ASN A 879 -4.98 -18.14 7.56
N THR A 880 -4.97 -19.47 7.38
CA THR A 880 -3.76 -20.24 7.09
C THR A 880 -3.86 -20.81 5.68
N TYR A 881 -2.84 -20.59 4.84
CA TYR A 881 -2.78 -21.10 3.47
C TYR A 881 -1.34 -21.24 2.96
N ASP A 882 -1.17 -22.13 1.96
CA ASP A 882 0.09 -22.38 1.28
C ASP A 882 0.42 -21.19 0.36
N VAL A 883 1.65 -20.67 0.44
CA VAL A 883 2.14 -19.56 -0.40
C VAL A 883 2.92 -20.06 -1.61
N GLY A 884 3.63 -21.18 -1.44
CA GLY A 884 4.49 -21.77 -2.46
C GLY A 884 5.81 -21.03 -2.70
N GLN A 885 6.63 -21.61 -3.56
CA GLN A 885 7.88 -21.01 -4.06
C GLN A 885 7.59 -20.33 -5.39
N SER A 886 8.05 -19.11 -5.60
CA SER A 886 7.85 -18.39 -6.86
C SER A 886 9.16 -18.20 -7.64
N PHE A 887 9.05 -18.25 -8.96
CA PHE A 887 10.15 -18.09 -9.89
C PHE A 887 9.77 -17.07 -10.95
N SER A 888 10.67 -16.13 -11.25
CA SER A 888 10.48 -15.14 -12.30
C SER A 888 11.69 -15.05 -13.21
N PHE A 889 11.44 -14.66 -14.46
CA PHE A 889 12.46 -14.31 -15.44
C PHE A 889 12.02 -13.11 -16.24
N SER A 890 12.87 -12.11 -16.35
CA SER A 890 12.58 -10.92 -17.14
C SER A 890 13.79 -10.49 -17.98
N VAL A 891 13.48 -9.79 -19.06
CA VAL A 891 14.44 -9.20 -19.97
C VAL A 891 14.08 -7.74 -20.17
N ALA A 892 15.06 -6.85 -20.08
CA ALA A 892 14.94 -5.46 -20.46
C ALA A 892 15.97 -5.13 -21.55
N ALA A 893 15.59 -4.29 -22.49
CA ALA A 893 16.48 -3.75 -23.51
C ALA A 893 16.44 -2.22 -23.45
N GLU A 894 17.62 -1.62 -23.53
CA GLU A 894 17.78 -0.16 -23.52
C GLU A 894 18.43 0.30 -24.81
N PHE A 895 17.86 1.39 -25.39
CA PHE A 895 18.21 1.94 -26.68
C PHE A 895 18.53 3.43 -26.59
#